data_fb2c3ad1a07f44db35467d835c516b5f
#
_entry.id   fb2c3ad1a07f44db35467d835c516b5f
#
_cell.length_a   1.000
_cell.length_b   1.000
_cell.length_c   1.000
_cell.angle_alpha   90.00
_cell.angle_beta   90.00
_cell.angle_gamma   90.00
#
_symmetry.space_group_name_H-M   'P 1'
#
loop_
_entity.id
_entity.type
_entity.pdbx_description
1 polymer ?
#
loop_
_entity_poly.entity_id
_entity_poly.type
_entity_poly.pdbx_seq_one_letter_code
_entity_poly.pdbx_strand_id
1 'polypeptide(L)'
;MLPALTTPGLDALTEKFLHTLAALGFKGDIHSDYASRTVLATDNSIYQVLPQAVLYPKDQQDLVYILELAANTTFQTLVIAPRGGGTGTNGQSLTPGVVVDMSKHMNQILAIDPVARTARVQAGVVKDQLNAALKPHGLFFAPELSTSNRATLGGMINTDASGQGSVLYGKTRDHVISLTSVLLGGQVWQSQAMDEATLSEVCSRTDKIGQIHQLLQSINHEQGALIKAKFPPLNRCLTGYDLAHIRDDEGRFNLNNILCGSEGTLGFISEATLNCLPIPKHTALVVVTYPDFNAALRHANALMSASPASIETVDSTVLNLAMQDNAWQEVAEFFPSSGSLVQGINLVEFIGDELEALEANLAAFAQRLDTEQQEKNACSGYSFVRGAGSVNKIWGMRKKAVGLLGNAAGEARPVPFVEDTAVPPEHLADYIAEFRALLDARGLRYGMFGHVDAGVLHVRPALDLKDPQQAQQIRAISDEVAALTYKYGGLLWGEHGKGVRSEYAPQFFGELYPQLQRIKAAFDPHNQLNPGKIATPSAHLALLKIDEVSMRGEFDRQIGVQTWQGFSEAVYCNGNGACYNWAANDPMCPSWKVSRDRVQSPKGRASLIREWLRQMAREGADPTALLAKPRHWLKEIIELPLRLRNRRRDTTDFSHQVKASMNTCLACKSCVGQCPIKVDVPEFRSKFLALYHLRYPRPLKDYLVGSLEFILPWAAKVPRLYNGLMAFGPIKTLLSRVVGFEDSPKLSGINLAQALSAQGVALATPQAIAALSPEQKARAVVLVQDAFTSYFETQVVIDAALLLQKLGFYPLLAPFQANGKPLHVHGFLRAFKAVAARQAQTLNSLAQAQLPMVGIDP
;
A
#
# COMPACT_ATOMS: atom_id res chain seq x y z
N MET A 1 -35.61 6.35 6.85
CA MET A 1 -34.73 7.42 6.32
C MET A 1 -33.35 7.18 6.93
N LEU A 2 -32.25 7.48 6.22
CA LEU A 2 -30.91 7.39 6.79
C LEU A 2 -30.76 8.36 7.98
N PRO A 3 -30.05 7.97 9.07
CA PRO A 3 -29.72 8.88 10.17
C PRO A 3 -28.71 9.96 9.70
N ALA A 4 -28.58 11.06 10.42
CA ALA A 4 -27.43 11.94 10.35
C ALA A 4 -26.36 11.39 11.29
N LEU A 5 -25.11 11.42 10.85
CA LEU A 5 -23.99 10.84 11.58
C LEU A 5 -23.15 11.94 12.23
N THR A 6 -22.87 11.79 13.51
CA THR A 6 -22.04 12.73 14.27
C THR A 6 -20.56 12.31 14.26
N THR A 7 -19.67 13.28 14.32
CA THR A 7 -18.24 13.05 14.40
C THR A 7 -17.69 13.45 15.77
N PRO A 8 -16.71 12.71 16.33
CA PRO A 8 -16.07 13.14 17.58
C PRO A 8 -15.22 14.40 17.34
N GLY A 9 -15.37 15.38 18.25
CA GLY A 9 -14.54 16.59 18.28
C GLY A 9 -13.07 16.30 18.59
N LEU A 10 -12.28 17.35 18.67
CA LEU A 10 -10.91 17.32 19.20
C LEU A 10 -10.94 17.46 20.72
N ASP A 11 -9.89 16.99 21.40
CA ASP A 11 -9.67 17.41 22.78
C ASP A 11 -9.18 18.87 22.84
N ALA A 12 -9.41 19.53 23.97
CA ALA A 12 -9.11 20.97 24.14
C ALA A 12 -7.60 21.27 24.04
N LEU A 13 -6.72 20.33 24.45
CA LEU A 13 -5.28 20.50 24.38
C LEU A 13 -4.81 20.51 22.91
N THR A 14 -5.28 19.55 22.12
CA THR A 14 -4.98 19.48 20.71
C THR A 14 -5.52 20.69 19.95
N GLU A 15 -6.75 21.11 20.23
CA GLU A 15 -7.34 22.30 19.60
C GLU A 15 -6.49 23.55 19.87
N LYS A 16 -6.09 23.76 21.13
CA LYS A 16 -5.19 24.85 21.54
C LYS A 16 -3.84 24.77 20.83
N PHE A 17 -3.26 23.56 20.74
CA PHE A 17 -2.00 23.32 20.05
C PHE A 17 -2.08 23.73 18.56
N LEU A 18 -3.11 23.29 17.85
CA LEU A 18 -3.27 23.59 16.43
C LEU A 18 -3.47 25.10 16.17
N HIS A 19 -4.26 25.77 17.01
CA HIS A 19 -4.42 27.21 16.92
C HIS A 19 -3.12 27.98 17.16
N THR A 20 -2.36 27.57 18.18
CA THR A 20 -1.08 28.21 18.48
C THR A 20 -0.06 27.96 17.37
N LEU A 21 0.00 26.72 16.84
CA LEU A 21 0.87 26.36 15.73
C LEU A 21 0.59 27.20 14.47
N ALA A 22 -0.68 27.36 14.13
CA ALA A 22 -1.08 28.23 13.00
C ALA A 22 -0.64 29.70 13.19
N ALA A 23 -0.75 30.21 14.43
CA ALA A 23 -0.32 31.57 14.77
C ALA A 23 1.20 31.77 14.71
N LEU A 24 2.01 30.70 14.91
CA LEU A 24 3.47 30.74 14.79
C LEU A 24 3.96 30.82 13.33
N GLY A 25 3.06 30.68 12.34
CA GLY A 25 3.41 30.77 10.94
C GLY A 25 3.71 29.42 10.28
N PHE A 26 3.17 28.32 10.83
CA PHE A 26 3.21 27.00 10.20
C PHE A 26 2.63 27.09 8.78
N LYS A 27 3.41 26.66 7.79
CA LYS A 27 3.06 26.77 6.36
C LYS A 27 2.38 25.52 5.83
N GLY A 28 2.47 24.42 6.55
CA GLY A 28 1.92 23.13 6.19
C GLY A 28 0.40 23.09 6.24
N ASP A 29 -0.17 21.94 5.90
CA ASP A 29 -1.62 21.73 6.02
C ASP A 29 -1.98 21.19 7.41
N ILE A 30 -3.07 21.69 7.99
CA ILE A 30 -3.63 21.22 9.26
C ILE A 30 -4.99 20.58 8.96
N HIS A 31 -5.09 19.26 9.16
CA HIS A 31 -6.32 18.51 8.95
C HIS A 31 -6.83 17.96 10.29
N SER A 32 -7.91 18.54 10.78
CA SER A 32 -8.61 18.13 12.02
C SER A 32 -9.96 17.49 11.73
N ASP A 33 -10.40 17.45 10.46
CA ASP A 33 -11.64 16.83 10.06
C ASP A 33 -11.63 15.31 10.29
N TYR A 34 -12.82 14.76 10.55
CA TYR A 34 -12.95 13.34 10.93
C TYR A 34 -12.57 12.40 9.80
N ALA A 35 -12.76 12.77 8.52
CA ALA A 35 -12.39 11.94 7.40
C ALA A 35 -10.85 11.77 7.32
N SER A 36 -10.08 12.84 7.44
CA SER A 36 -8.62 12.78 7.48
C SER A 36 -8.11 11.94 8.64
N ARG A 37 -8.66 12.14 9.83
CA ARG A 37 -8.34 11.36 11.04
C ARG A 37 -8.64 9.87 10.86
N THR A 38 -9.81 9.52 10.31
CA THR A 38 -10.22 8.13 10.03
C THR A 38 -9.29 7.43 9.04
N VAL A 39 -8.87 8.12 7.98
CA VAL A 39 -7.99 7.54 6.97
C VAL A 39 -6.59 7.24 7.53
N LEU A 40 -6.09 8.09 8.42
CA LEU A 40 -4.79 7.93 9.08
C LEU A 40 -4.87 7.03 10.33
N ALA A 41 -6.06 6.61 10.76
CA ALA A 41 -6.25 5.69 11.90
C ALA A 41 -5.74 4.27 11.63
N THR A 42 -5.39 3.94 10.38
CA THR A 42 -4.89 2.61 9.99
C THR A 42 -3.61 2.72 9.17
N ASP A 43 -2.74 1.72 9.29
CA ASP A 43 -1.57 1.48 8.44
C ASP A 43 -1.65 0.09 7.78
N ASN A 44 -0.56 -0.65 7.66
CA ASN A 44 -0.58 -2.03 7.15
C ASN A 44 -0.66 -3.08 8.28
N SER A 45 -0.72 -2.67 9.54
CA SER A 45 -0.89 -3.56 10.69
C SER A 45 -2.33 -4.00 10.90
N ILE A 46 -2.56 -4.84 11.90
CA ILE A 46 -3.90 -5.26 12.35
C ILE A 46 -4.61 -4.21 13.21
N TYR A 47 -3.92 -3.16 13.63
CA TYR A 47 -4.40 -2.16 14.58
C TYR A 47 -5.16 -1.00 13.94
N GLN A 48 -5.98 -0.34 14.74
CA GLN A 48 -6.68 0.90 14.38
C GLN A 48 -6.71 1.86 15.57
N VAL A 49 -6.07 3.03 15.40
CA VAL A 49 -5.98 4.07 16.44
C VAL A 49 -6.33 5.41 15.81
N LEU A 50 -7.43 6.04 16.26
CA LEU A 50 -7.88 7.32 15.70
C LEU A 50 -7.03 8.47 16.23
N PRO A 51 -6.31 9.22 15.37
CA PRO A 51 -5.55 10.39 15.79
C PRO A 51 -6.46 11.58 16.06
N GLN A 52 -5.97 12.56 16.86
CA GLN A 52 -6.66 13.83 17.07
C GLN A 52 -6.58 14.73 15.82
N ALA A 53 -5.42 14.82 15.18
CA ALA A 53 -5.22 15.64 13.99
C ALA A 53 -4.09 15.09 13.12
N VAL A 54 -3.99 15.62 11.90
CA VAL A 54 -2.92 15.33 10.95
C VAL A 54 -2.29 16.63 10.48
N LEU A 55 -0.97 16.73 10.56
CA LEU A 55 -0.15 17.82 10.08
C LEU A 55 0.66 17.37 8.87
N TYR A 56 0.75 18.20 7.84
CA TYR A 56 1.58 17.96 6.66
C TYR A 56 2.60 19.09 6.52
N PRO A 57 3.78 19.01 7.16
CA PRO A 57 4.81 20.03 7.10
C PRO A 57 5.34 20.20 5.68
N LYS A 58 5.67 21.43 5.29
CA LYS A 58 6.25 21.76 3.98
C LYS A 58 7.76 21.78 3.98
N ASP A 59 8.35 22.13 5.10
CA ASP A 59 9.80 22.27 5.22
C ASP A 59 10.29 21.94 6.65
N GLN A 60 11.60 22.00 6.85
CA GLN A 60 12.23 21.75 8.15
C GLN A 60 11.77 22.76 9.21
N GLN A 61 11.48 24.01 8.81
CA GLN A 61 11.04 25.03 9.77
C GLN A 61 9.66 24.72 10.35
N ASP A 62 8.78 24.10 9.57
CA ASP A 62 7.50 23.62 10.06
C ASP A 62 7.68 22.53 11.15
N LEU A 63 8.68 21.66 10.99
CA LEU A 63 9.01 20.65 12.03
C LEU A 63 9.58 21.31 13.28
N VAL A 64 10.39 22.35 13.13
CA VAL A 64 10.90 23.15 14.26
C VAL A 64 9.74 23.74 15.05
N TYR A 65 8.78 24.39 14.40
CA TYR A 65 7.60 24.95 15.08
C TYR A 65 6.79 23.91 15.83
N ILE A 66 6.57 22.72 15.22
CA ILE A 66 5.84 21.63 15.86
C ILE A 66 6.55 21.18 17.15
N LEU A 67 7.86 20.90 17.08
CA LEU A 67 8.60 20.29 18.18
C LEU A 67 9.04 21.29 19.26
N GLU A 68 9.23 22.56 18.89
CA GLU A 68 9.44 23.65 19.82
C GLU A 68 8.18 23.93 20.65
N LEU A 69 7.02 24.03 19.98
CA LEU A 69 5.75 24.24 20.64
C LEU A 69 5.40 23.05 21.54
N ALA A 70 5.63 21.80 21.10
CA ALA A 70 5.35 20.59 21.86
C ALA A 70 6.17 20.52 23.17
N ALA A 71 7.37 21.06 23.18
CA ALA A 71 8.22 21.09 24.38
C ALA A 71 7.76 22.12 25.43
N ASN A 72 6.85 23.04 25.08
CA ASN A 72 6.30 23.99 26.04
C ASN A 72 5.53 23.26 27.14
N THR A 73 5.67 23.76 28.39
CA THR A 73 5.02 23.16 29.57
C THR A 73 3.53 22.91 29.43
N THR A 74 2.83 23.77 28.67
CA THR A 74 1.38 23.61 28.38
C THR A 74 1.10 22.34 27.58
N PHE A 75 2.03 21.86 26.74
CA PHE A 75 1.82 20.78 25.79
C PHE A 75 2.61 19.51 26.09
N GLN A 76 3.23 19.38 27.27
CA GLN A 76 4.05 18.23 27.66
C GLN A 76 3.31 16.88 27.69
N THR A 77 1.98 16.89 27.72
CA THR A 77 1.13 15.69 27.62
C THR A 77 0.64 15.41 26.20
N LEU A 78 0.93 16.31 25.25
CA LEU A 78 0.54 16.12 23.87
C LEU A 78 1.41 15.02 23.21
N VAL A 79 0.75 14.05 22.60
CA VAL A 79 1.42 12.95 21.89
C VAL A 79 1.53 13.29 20.41
N ILE A 80 2.72 13.07 19.83
CA ILE A 80 3.00 13.36 18.42
C ILE A 80 3.76 12.17 17.82
N ALA A 81 3.38 11.74 16.62
CA ALA A 81 4.09 10.69 15.91
C ALA A 81 4.35 11.06 14.45
N PRO A 82 5.57 10.85 13.91
CA PRO A 82 5.83 11.04 12.49
C PRO A 82 5.25 9.89 11.67
N ARG A 83 4.92 10.17 10.41
CA ARG A 83 4.42 9.17 9.47
C ARG A 83 5.04 9.35 8.08
N GLY A 84 5.48 8.24 7.51
CA GLY A 84 5.88 8.14 6.11
C GLY A 84 4.82 7.41 5.27
N GLY A 85 5.19 6.33 4.58
CA GLY A 85 4.28 5.55 3.74
C GLY A 85 3.14 4.85 4.47
N GLY A 86 3.28 4.59 5.78
CA GLY A 86 2.33 3.79 6.56
C GLY A 86 2.30 2.33 6.10
N THR A 87 3.45 1.80 5.71
CA THR A 87 3.65 0.43 5.19
C THR A 87 4.08 -0.57 6.26
N GLY A 88 4.47 -0.11 7.45
CA GLY A 88 4.84 -0.97 8.58
C GLY A 88 3.69 -1.87 9.05
N THR A 89 4.04 -3.09 9.51
CA THR A 89 3.08 -4.15 9.86
C THR A 89 2.78 -4.23 11.35
N ASN A 90 3.48 -3.46 12.19
CA ASN A 90 3.39 -3.51 13.65
C ASN A 90 2.81 -2.24 14.30
N GLY A 91 2.13 -1.37 13.53
CA GLY A 91 1.49 -0.16 14.07
C GLY A 91 2.47 0.97 14.42
N GLN A 92 3.67 0.99 13.84
CA GLN A 92 4.70 2.00 14.11
C GLN A 92 4.20 3.44 13.95
N SER A 93 3.36 3.69 12.94
CA SER A 93 2.88 5.03 12.56
C SER A 93 1.53 5.40 13.18
N LEU A 94 0.98 4.58 14.07
CA LEU A 94 -0.32 4.83 14.71
C LEU A 94 -0.14 5.55 16.05
N THR A 95 -1.00 6.54 16.31
CA THR A 95 -1.00 7.31 17.54
C THR A 95 -2.40 7.84 17.85
N PRO A 96 -2.80 7.93 19.13
CA PRO A 96 -4.02 8.63 19.52
C PRO A 96 -3.88 10.17 19.50
N GLY A 97 -2.65 10.69 19.36
CA GLY A 97 -2.35 12.12 19.35
C GLY A 97 -2.32 12.74 17.96
N VAL A 98 -1.31 13.54 17.67
CA VAL A 98 -1.13 14.24 16.39
C VAL A 98 -0.20 13.46 15.47
N VAL A 99 -0.66 13.14 14.27
CA VAL A 99 0.17 12.56 13.20
C VAL A 99 0.85 13.66 12.42
N VAL A 100 2.16 13.55 12.18
CA VAL A 100 2.94 14.43 11.31
C VAL A 100 3.37 13.65 10.07
N ASP A 101 2.61 13.80 8.97
CA ASP A 101 2.84 13.05 7.72
C ASP A 101 3.80 13.80 6.79
N MET A 102 5.01 13.26 6.66
CA MET A 102 6.10 13.85 5.87
C MET A 102 5.92 13.62 4.36
N SER A 103 5.05 12.70 3.94
CA SER A 103 5.04 12.20 2.56
C SER A 103 4.44 13.18 1.55
N LYS A 104 3.59 14.12 1.99
CA LYS A 104 2.81 14.99 1.09
C LYS A 104 3.66 16.11 0.47
N HIS A 105 4.48 16.78 1.27
CA HIS A 105 5.22 17.97 0.84
C HIS A 105 6.75 17.79 0.94
N MET A 106 7.26 17.09 1.96
CA MET A 106 8.71 16.90 2.17
C MET A 106 9.25 15.73 1.35
N ASN A 107 9.12 15.78 0.03
CA ASN A 107 9.39 14.65 -0.88
C ASN A 107 10.31 15.01 -2.05
N GLN A 108 11.21 15.97 -1.84
CA GLN A 108 12.16 16.42 -2.86
C GLN A 108 13.50 15.70 -2.74
N ILE A 109 14.08 15.34 -3.90
CA ILE A 109 15.47 14.94 -4.04
C ILE A 109 16.27 16.25 -4.18
N LEU A 110 17.06 16.57 -3.16
CA LEU A 110 17.74 17.87 -3.05
C LEU A 110 19.03 17.95 -3.86
N ALA A 111 19.78 16.85 -3.92
CA ALA A 111 21.00 16.75 -4.71
C ALA A 111 21.31 15.27 -5.04
N ILE A 112 21.94 15.04 -6.19
CA ILE A 112 22.61 13.79 -6.58
C ILE A 112 24.02 14.14 -7.00
N ASP A 113 25.01 13.48 -6.39
CA ASP A 113 26.41 13.55 -6.80
C ASP A 113 26.85 12.19 -7.35
N PRO A 114 26.95 12.06 -8.69
CA PRO A 114 27.35 10.80 -9.32
C PRO A 114 28.81 10.41 -9.06
N VAL A 115 29.68 11.38 -8.79
CA VAL A 115 31.11 11.14 -8.53
C VAL A 115 31.31 10.61 -7.12
N ALA A 116 30.71 11.30 -6.13
CA ALA A 116 30.71 10.85 -4.74
C ALA A 116 29.74 9.69 -4.50
N ARG A 117 28.88 9.35 -5.48
CA ARG A 117 27.82 8.33 -5.38
C ARG A 117 26.88 8.58 -4.20
N THR A 118 26.45 9.83 -4.04
CA THR A 118 25.56 10.21 -2.93
C THR A 118 24.29 10.87 -3.43
N ALA A 119 23.23 10.77 -2.60
CA ALA A 119 21.99 11.50 -2.81
C ALA A 119 21.54 12.15 -1.50
N ARG A 120 21.21 13.46 -1.55
CA ARG A 120 20.56 14.18 -0.45
C ARG A 120 19.07 14.29 -0.71
N VAL A 121 18.26 13.83 0.23
CA VAL A 121 16.82 13.67 0.08
C VAL A 121 16.05 14.12 1.30
N GLN A 122 14.81 14.58 1.11
CA GLN A 122 13.87 14.81 2.20
C GLN A 122 13.23 13.49 2.64
N ALA A 123 12.76 13.42 3.89
CA ALA A 123 12.23 12.21 4.52
C ALA A 123 11.03 11.57 3.80
N GLY A 124 10.23 12.36 3.08
CA GLY A 124 9.05 11.92 2.34
C GLY A 124 9.32 11.37 0.94
N VAL A 125 10.57 11.40 0.45
CA VAL A 125 10.94 10.81 -0.86
C VAL A 125 10.68 9.31 -0.84
N VAL A 126 9.99 8.79 -1.86
CA VAL A 126 9.74 7.36 -2.01
C VAL A 126 10.96 6.67 -2.65
N LYS A 127 11.30 5.46 -2.18
CA LYS A 127 12.47 4.72 -2.65
C LYS A 127 12.53 4.60 -4.17
N ASP A 128 11.45 4.15 -4.83
CA ASP A 128 11.43 4.01 -6.29
C ASP A 128 11.53 5.35 -7.02
N GLN A 129 11.07 6.45 -6.40
CA GLN A 129 11.27 7.81 -6.92
C GLN A 129 12.77 8.17 -6.92
N LEU A 130 13.48 7.85 -5.84
CA LEU A 130 14.93 8.05 -5.78
C LEU A 130 15.64 7.18 -6.82
N ASN A 131 15.32 5.89 -6.90
CA ASN A 131 15.97 4.98 -7.85
C ASN A 131 15.70 5.37 -9.32
N ALA A 132 14.51 5.90 -9.62
CA ALA A 132 14.23 6.45 -10.95
C ALA A 132 15.12 7.67 -11.28
N ALA A 133 15.41 8.52 -10.31
CA ALA A 133 16.30 9.67 -10.48
C ALA A 133 17.79 9.27 -10.53
N LEU A 134 18.21 8.22 -9.84
CA LEU A 134 19.58 7.70 -9.82
C LEU A 134 19.94 6.92 -11.09
N LYS A 135 18.96 6.23 -11.69
CA LYS A 135 19.16 5.34 -12.86
C LYS A 135 19.90 5.99 -14.04
N PRO A 136 19.64 7.24 -14.46
CA PRO A 136 20.40 7.90 -15.53
C PRO A 136 21.90 8.06 -15.23
N HIS A 137 22.28 8.00 -13.95
CA HIS A 137 23.66 8.07 -13.48
C HIS A 137 24.29 6.69 -13.28
N GLY A 138 23.59 5.60 -13.62
CA GLY A 138 24.04 4.23 -13.39
C GLY A 138 24.09 3.83 -11.91
N LEU A 139 23.35 4.52 -11.05
CA LEU A 139 23.31 4.33 -9.60
C LEU A 139 21.94 3.86 -9.10
N PHE A 140 21.94 3.23 -7.93
CA PHE A 140 20.71 2.92 -7.19
C PHE A 140 20.93 2.94 -5.68
N PHE A 141 19.85 3.14 -4.92
CA PHE A 141 19.82 2.95 -3.49
C PHE A 141 19.43 1.50 -3.20
N ALA A 142 20.36 0.74 -2.62
CA ALA A 142 20.32 -0.71 -2.63
C ALA A 142 19.29 -1.37 -1.68
N PRO A 143 19.04 -0.92 -0.44
CA PRO A 143 18.12 -1.61 0.47
C PRO A 143 16.77 -1.84 -0.19
N GLU A 144 16.37 -3.11 -0.39
CA GLU A 144 15.14 -3.47 -1.12
C GLU A 144 14.00 -3.75 -0.15
N LEU A 145 12.75 -3.55 -0.61
CA LEU A 145 11.54 -3.91 0.11
C LEU A 145 10.34 -4.08 -0.84
N SER A 146 9.40 -4.91 -0.47
CA SER A 146 8.19 -5.17 -1.27
C SER A 146 7.29 -3.95 -1.46
N THR A 147 7.46 -2.91 -0.64
CA THR A 147 6.69 -1.67 -0.66
C THR A 147 7.45 -0.49 -1.27
N SER A 148 8.55 -0.73 -1.99
CA SER A 148 9.48 0.27 -2.53
C SER A 148 8.81 1.41 -3.31
N ASN A 149 7.70 1.12 -3.99
CA ASN A 149 6.92 2.09 -4.78
C ASN A 149 6.09 3.08 -3.93
N ARG A 150 6.10 2.96 -2.60
CA ARG A 150 5.32 3.80 -1.67
C ARG A 150 5.95 4.00 -0.29
N ALA A 151 6.98 3.25 0.06
CA ALA A 151 7.75 3.45 1.29
C ALA A 151 8.64 4.69 1.15
N THR A 152 8.60 5.56 2.16
CA THR A 152 9.41 6.77 2.18
C THR A 152 10.76 6.52 2.82
N LEU A 153 11.80 7.25 2.40
CA LEU A 153 13.15 7.10 2.92
C LEU A 153 13.23 7.40 4.42
N GLY A 154 12.52 8.42 4.90
CA GLY A 154 12.40 8.67 6.34
C GLY A 154 11.74 7.52 7.10
N GLY A 155 10.75 6.83 6.50
CA GLY A 155 10.17 5.61 7.05
C GLY A 155 11.16 4.45 7.07
N MET A 156 11.92 4.25 5.99
CA MET A 156 12.97 3.21 5.90
C MET A 156 14.06 3.43 6.94
N ILE A 157 14.53 4.67 7.11
CA ILE A 157 15.52 5.03 8.13
C ILE A 157 14.98 4.77 9.54
N ASN A 158 13.75 5.21 9.82
CA ASN A 158 13.15 5.04 11.14
C ASN A 158 12.84 3.59 11.51
N THR A 159 12.77 2.66 10.55
CA THR A 159 12.63 1.22 10.81
C THR A 159 13.91 0.44 10.53
N ASP A 160 15.00 1.10 10.09
CA ASP A 160 16.22 0.46 9.60
C ASP A 160 15.89 -0.64 8.59
N ALA A 161 15.02 -0.31 7.62
CA ALA A 161 14.39 -1.28 6.73
C ALA A 161 15.42 -2.02 5.88
N SER A 162 15.18 -3.30 5.68
CA SER A 162 15.95 -4.16 4.79
C SER A 162 15.00 -5.13 4.05
N GLY A 163 15.53 -5.93 3.16
CA GLY A 163 14.76 -6.90 2.39
C GLY A 163 15.67 -7.77 1.54
N GLN A 164 15.19 -8.19 0.38
CA GLN A 164 15.94 -9.02 -0.56
C GLN A 164 17.36 -8.46 -0.79
N GLY A 165 18.38 -9.34 -0.76
CA GLY A 165 19.77 -9.00 -1.00
C GLY A 165 20.48 -8.31 0.17
N SER A 166 19.91 -8.27 1.37
CA SER A 166 20.55 -7.61 2.51
C SER A 166 21.83 -8.28 2.98
N VAL A 167 22.03 -9.56 2.68
CA VAL A 167 23.30 -10.26 2.97
C VAL A 167 24.44 -9.61 2.19
N LEU A 168 24.16 -9.18 0.95
CA LEU A 168 25.16 -8.48 0.11
C LEU A 168 25.17 -6.98 0.35
N TYR A 169 24.00 -6.36 0.43
CA TYR A 169 23.83 -4.90 0.39
C TYR A 169 23.64 -4.26 1.76
N GLY A 170 23.48 -5.04 2.82
CA GLY A 170 23.18 -4.51 4.16
C GLY A 170 21.76 -3.98 4.30
N LYS A 171 21.58 -3.12 5.31
CA LYS A 171 20.33 -2.47 5.70
C LYS A 171 20.34 -0.97 5.39
N THR A 172 19.24 -0.29 5.64
CA THR A 172 19.13 1.15 5.37
C THR A 172 20.21 1.96 6.10
N ARG A 173 20.52 1.67 7.37
CA ARG A 173 21.53 2.40 8.16
C ARG A 173 22.92 2.32 7.53
N ASP A 174 23.27 1.20 6.89
CA ASP A 174 24.60 0.98 6.30
C ASP A 174 24.84 1.91 5.08
N HIS A 175 23.78 2.54 4.59
CA HIS A 175 23.79 3.51 3.50
C HIS A 175 23.53 4.96 3.95
N VAL A 176 23.38 5.20 5.26
CA VAL A 176 23.17 6.56 5.79
C VAL A 176 24.50 7.21 6.12
N ILE A 177 24.86 8.25 5.33
CA ILE A 177 26.06 9.05 5.57
C ILE A 177 25.78 10.09 6.65
N SER A 178 24.68 10.87 6.50
CA SER A 178 24.28 11.86 7.51
C SER A 178 22.76 12.00 7.57
N LEU A 179 22.26 12.38 8.73
CA LEU A 179 20.87 12.71 8.99
C LEU A 179 20.74 14.14 9.48
N THR A 180 19.75 14.87 8.98
CA THR A 180 19.27 16.10 9.61
C THR A 180 17.99 15.79 10.38
N SER A 181 18.03 15.94 11.70
CA SER A 181 16.92 15.64 12.60
C SER A 181 16.50 16.89 13.36
N VAL A 182 15.21 17.01 13.64
CA VAL A 182 14.64 18.02 14.54
C VAL A 182 14.28 17.31 15.84
N LEU A 183 14.90 17.73 16.95
CA LEU A 183 14.68 17.16 18.27
C LEU A 183 13.54 17.88 18.99
N LEU A 184 13.00 17.25 20.04
CA LEU A 184 12.01 17.90 20.91
C LEU A 184 12.61 19.16 21.52
N GLY A 185 11.95 20.30 21.36
CA GLY A 185 12.45 21.63 21.66
C GLY A 185 12.89 22.41 20.39
N GLY A 186 12.73 21.83 19.20
CA GLY A 186 13.00 22.51 17.93
C GLY A 186 14.47 22.55 17.51
N GLN A 187 15.38 21.97 18.29
CA GLN A 187 16.80 21.97 17.96
C GLN A 187 17.07 21.10 16.73
N VAL A 188 17.69 21.67 15.70
CA VAL A 188 18.14 20.98 14.49
C VAL A 188 19.54 20.43 14.72
N TRP A 189 19.75 19.16 14.40
CA TRP A 189 21.04 18.49 14.48
C TRP A 189 21.32 17.70 13.21
N GLN A 190 22.53 17.89 12.66
CA GLN A 190 23.06 17.05 11.60
C GLN A 190 24.04 16.04 12.20
N SER A 191 23.66 14.77 12.19
CA SER A 191 24.49 13.67 12.69
C SER A 191 25.23 12.96 11.57
N GLN A 192 26.47 12.57 11.85
CA GLN A 192 27.33 11.78 10.97
C GLN A 192 28.37 11.04 11.80
N ALA A 193 29.14 10.13 11.20
CA ALA A 193 30.27 9.47 11.86
C ALA A 193 31.32 10.50 12.28
N MET A 194 31.87 10.40 13.51
CA MET A 194 32.79 11.34 14.14
C MET A 194 34.03 10.62 14.64
N ASP A 195 35.19 11.23 14.46
CA ASP A 195 36.42 10.82 15.16
C ASP A 195 36.41 11.25 16.64
N GLU A 196 37.40 10.81 17.42
CA GLU A 196 37.49 11.09 18.86
C GLU A 196 37.64 12.62 19.15
N ALA A 197 38.31 13.37 18.28
CA ALA A 197 38.52 14.80 18.49
C ALA A 197 37.20 15.56 18.35
N THR A 198 36.45 15.30 17.27
CA THR A 198 35.12 15.84 17.03
C THR A 198 34.14 15.40 18.12
N LEU A 199 34.15 14.14 18.51
CA LEU A 199 33.30 13.64 19.60
C LEU A 199 33.58 14.36 20.91
N SER A 200 34.85 14.57 21.27
CA SER A 200 35.24 15.30 22.49
C SER A 200 34.75 16.75 22.48
N GLU A 201 34.82 17.43 21.33
CA GLU A 201 34.26 18.76 21.14
C GLU A 201 32.76 18.79 21.34
N VAL A 202 32.03 17.86 20.70
CA VAL A 202 30.57 17.77 20.87
C VAL A 202 30.20 17.43 22.33
N CYS A 203 30.89 16.51 22.97
CA CYS A 203 30.67 16.16 24.37
C CYS A 203 30.97 17.34 25.32
N SER A 204 31.80 18.31 24.94
CA SER A 204 32.04 19.51 25.78
C SER A 204 30.89 20.51 25.83
N ARG A 205 29.88 20.35 24.93
CA ARG A 205 28.70 21.21 24.90
C ARG A 205 27.83 20.97 26.13
N THR A 206 27.22 22.04 26.63
CA THR A 206 26.32 22.00 27.81
C THR A 206 24.84 21.82 27.41
N ASP A 207 24.53 21.86 26.11
CA ASP A 207 23.18 21.70 25.60
C ASP A 207 22.76 20.20 25.48
N LYS A 208 21.54 19.97 25.05
CA LYS A 208 20.96 18.63 24.86
C LYS A 208 21.81 17.74 23.96
N ILE A 209 22.44 18.31 22.92
CA ILE A 209 23.28 17.54 21.98
C ILE A 209 24.51 16.99 22.72
N GLY A 210 25.22 17.82 23.49
CA GLY A 210 26.34 17.36 24.28
C GLY A 210 25.98 16.28 25.31
N GLN A 211 24.85 16.47 25.99
CA GLN A 211 24.34 15.49 26.97
C GLN A 211 24.03 14.13 26.36
N ILE A 212 23.40 14.11 25.14
CA ILE A 212 23.11 12.88 24.39
C ILE A 212 24.41 12.15 24.04
N HIS A 213 25.41 12.88 23.50
CA HIS A 213 26.67 12.25 23.09
C HIS A 213 27.48 11.71 24.29
N GLN A 214 27.54 12.48 25.41
CA GLN A 214 28.12 12.00 26.65
C GLN A 214 27.45 10.73 27.17
N LEU A 215 26.11 10.69 27.17
CA LEU A 215 25.35 9.51 27.60
C LEU A 215 25.67 8.28 26.73
N LEU A 216 25.67 8.40 25.41
CA LEU A 216 25.95 7.27 24.54
C LEU A 216 27.40 6.79 24.65
N GLN A 217 28.35 7.72 24.80
CA GLN A 217 29.74 7.37 25.03
C GLN A 217 29.91 6.59 26.37
N SER A 218 29.24 7.05 27.44
CA SER A 218 29.23 6.34 28.75
C SER A 218 28.62 4.93 28.61
N ILE A 219 27.45 4.79 27.94
CA ILE A 219 26.83 3.48 27.72
C ILE A 219 27.76 2.55 26.95
N ASN A 220 28.37 3.02 25.86
CA ASN A 220 29.28 2.21 25.07
C ASN A 220 30.49 1.74 25.87
N HIS A 221 31.07 2.62 26.71
CA HIS A 221 32.21 2.29 27.55
C HIS A 221 31.83 1.32 28.70
N GLU A 222 30.74 1.61 29.43
CA GLU A 222 30.34 0.86 30.62
C GLU A 222 29.70 -0.49 30.30
N GLN A 223 28.94 -0.57 29.17
CA GLN A 223 28.13 -1.72 28.86
C GLN A 223 28.64 -2.53 27.65
N GLY A 224 29.79 -2.18 27.06
CA GLY A 224 30.27 -2.76 25.80
C GLY A 224 30.35 -4.30 25.81
N ALA A 225 30.82 -4.93 26.92
CA ALA A 225 30.85 -6.39 27.03
C ALA A 225 29.45 -7.01 27.04
N LEU A 226 28.50 -6.41 27.76
CA LEU A 226 27.13 -6.89 27.85
C LEU A 226 26.38 -6.67 26.51
N ILE A 227 26.61 -5.54 25.84
CA ILE A 227 26.07 -5.27 24.50
C ILE A 227 26.52 -6.36 23.51
N LYS A 228 27.84 -6.64 23.47
CA LYS A 228 28.39 -7.68 22.58
C LYS A 228 27.83 -9.07 22.90
N ALA A 229 27.60 -9.39 24.16
CA ALA A 229 27.03 -10.69 24.58
C ALA A 229 25.53 -10.81 24.23
N LYS A 230 24.79 -9.70 24.20
CA LYS A 230 23.31 -9.71 24.07
C LYS A 230 22.83 -9.56 22.63
N PHE A 231 23.55 -8.80 21.82
CA PHE A 231 23.15 -8.59 20.42
C PHE A 231 23.55 -9.80 19.57
N PRO A 232 22.59 -10.50 18.93
CA PRO A 232 22.93 -11.66 18.12
C PRO A 232 23.67 -11.23 16.85
N PRO A 233 24.65 -12.03 16.37
CA PRO A 233 25.38 -11.74 15.13
C PRO A 233 24.55 -12.10 13.90
N LEU A 234 23.35 -11.54 13.79
CA LEU A 234 22.42 -11.76 12.68
C LEU A 234 22.48 -10.58 11.70
N ASN A 235 22.45 -10.87 10.41
CA ASN A 235 22.32 -9.86 9.37
C ASN A 235 21.02 -9.04 9.56
N ARG A 236 19.93 -9.73 9.87
CA ARG A 236 18.60 -9.15 10.13
C ARG A 236 18.36 -9.04 11.62
N CYS A 237 18.62 -7.86 12.17
CA CYS A 237 18.51 -7.60 13.61
C CYS A 237 18.09 -6.17 13.84
N LEU A 238 16.76 -5.93 14.05
CA LEU A 238 16.23 -4.62 14.36
C LEU A 238 16.01 -4.46 15.86
N THR A 239 16.94 -3.81 16.51
CA THR A 239 16.92 -3.64 17.95
C THR A 239 16.30 -2.32 18.42
N GLY A 240 15.87 -1.48 17.48
CA GLY A 240 15.44 -0.12 17.77
C GLY A 240 16.67 0.77 17.92
N TYR A 241 17.01 1.19 19.15
CA TYR A 241 18.27 1.90 19.40
C TYR A 241 19.42 0.90 19.33
N ASP A 242 20.23 0.97 18.26
CA ASP A 242 21.27 -0.02 18.01
C ASP A 242 22.54 0.25 18.81
N LEU A 243 22.55 -0.23 20.06
CA LEU A 243 23.68 -0.07 20.97
C LEU A 243 24.97 -0.78 20.48
N ALA A 244 24.82 -1.81 19.66
CA ALA A 244 25.97 -2.56 19.15
C ALA A 244 26.84 -1.75 18.18
N HIS A 245 26.24 -0.71 17.55
CA HIS A 245 26.89 0.09 16.53
C HIS A 245 26.95 1.58 16.89
N ILE A 246 26.97 1.92 18.19
CA ILE A 246 27.29 3.29 18.66
C ILE A 246 28.64 3.74 18.08
N ARG A 247 29.56 2.79 17.90
CA ARG A 247 30.75 2.93 17.09
C ARG A 247 30.62 2.07 15.84
N ASP A 248 31.01 2.63 14.70
CA ASP A 248 31.07 1.90 13.44
C ASP A 248 32.28 0.95 13.37
N ASP A 249 32.42 0.23 12.25
CA ASP A 249 33.50 -0.74 12.07
C ASP A 249 34.90 -0.09 12.03
N GLU A 250 34.98 1.21 11.72
CA GLU A 250 36.20 2.00 11.80
C GLU A 250 36.47 2.58 13.21
N GLY A 251 35.63 2.27 14.17
CA GLY A 251 35.71 2.73 15.56
C GLY A 251 35.21 4.17 15.77
N ARG A 252 34.63 4.84 14.76
CA ARG A 252 34.10 6.21 14.87
C ARG A 252 32.76 6.19 15.58
N PHE A 253 32.51 7.21 16.40
CA PHE A 253 31.18 7.38 17.00
C PHE A 253 30.16 7.77 15.93
N ASN A 254 29.00 7.08 15.92
CA ASN A 254 27.98 7.33 14.90
C ASN A 254 26.55 7.34 15.48
N LEU A 255 26.03 8.55 15.77
CA LEU A 255 24.66 8.74 16.27
C LEU A 255 23.60 8.27 15.28
N ASN A 256 23.90 8.22 13.97
CA ASN A 256 22.94 7.73 12.97
C ASN A 256 22.45 6.32 13.31
N ASN A 257 23.31 5.44 13.87
CA ASN A 257 22.94 4.07 14.22
C ASN A 257 21.94 3.96 15.37
N ILE A 258 21.82 5.02 16.20
CA ILE A 258 20.79 5.13 17.25
C ILE A 258 19.50 5.72 16.68
N LEU A 259 19.60 6.67 15.73
CA LEU A 259 18.45 7.31 15.11
C LEU A 259 17.78 6.40 14.07
N CYS A 260 18.56 5.61 13.32
CA CYS A 260 18.05 4.55 12.46
C CYS A 260 17.36 3.47 13.31
N GLY A 261 16.13 3.10 12.94
CA GLY A 261 15.33 2.15 13.71
C GLY A 261 14.60 2.74 14.92
N SER A 262 14.72 4.05 15.20
CA SER A 262 14.09 4.69 16.37
C SER A 262 12.56 4.85 16.26
N GLU A 263 11.97 4.61 15.12
CA GLU A 263 10.53 4.71 14.85
C GLU A 263 9.91 6.07 15.25
N GLY A 264 10.71 7.15 15.14
CA GLY A 264 10.28 8.49 15.48
C GLY A 264 10.10 8.75 16.98
N THR A 265 10.70 7.92 17.85
CA THR A 265 10.65 8.08 19.31
C THR A 265 11.72 9.04 19.86
N LEU A 266 12.74 9.40 19.06
CA LEU A 266 13.86 10.25 19.45
C LEU A 266 13.85 11.63 18.80
N GLY A 267 13.12 11.81 17.73
CA GLY A 267 13.06 13.05 16.96
C GLY A 267 12.51 12.79 15.55
N PHE A 268 12.42 13.85 14.74
CA PHE A 268 11.89 13.75 13.39
C PHE A 268 12.98 14.02 12.37
N ILE A 269 13.21 13.06 11.49
CA ILE A 269 14.18 13.18 10.39
C ILE A 269 13.58 14.07 9.30
N SER A 270 14.26 15.17 8.96
CA SER A 270 13.86 16.06 7.87
C SER A 270 14.55 15.69 6.55
N GLU A 271 15.85 15.39 6.60
CA GLU A 271 16.69 15.09 5.45
C GLU A 271 17.70 13.98 5.75
N ALA A 272 18.16 13.29 4.71
CA ALA A 272 19.23 12.32 4.78
C ALA A 272 20.17 12.46 3.58
N THR A 273 21.47 12.25 3.81
CA THR A 273 22.45 11.97 2.75
C THR A 273 22.73 10.48 2.73
N LEU A 274 22.52 9.88 1.56
CA LEU A 274 22.54 8.44 1.36
C LEU A 274 23.69 8.06 0.41
N ASN A 275 24.36 6.94 0.71
CA ASN A 275 25.28 6.27 -0.17
C ASN A 275 24.49 5.50 -1.25
N CYS A 276 24.93 5.60 -2.50
CA CYS A 276 24.33 4.95 -3.65
C CYS A 276 25.36 4.02 -4.31
N LEU A 277 24.89 2.87 -4.80
CA LEU A 277 25.75 1.87 -5.41
C LEU A 277 25.59 1.87 -6.93
N PRO A 278 26.62 1.42 -7.69
CA PRO A 278 26.49 1.17 -9.12
C PRO A 278 25.44 0.08 -9.39
N ILE A 279 24.64 0.24 -10.44
CA ILE A 279 23.71 -0.80 -10.90
C ILE A 279 24.52 -1.94 -11.50
N PRO A 280 24.37 -3.21 -11.05
CA PRO A 280 25.03 -4.36 -11.66
C PRO A 280 24.71 -4.47 -13.14
N LYS A 281 25.73 -4.75 -13.98
CA LYS A 281 25.56 -4.84 -15.44
C LYS A 281 24.78 -6.08 -15.87
N HIS A 282 24.98 -7.20 -15.16
CA HIS A 282 24.38 -8.48 -15.49
C HIS A 282 23.69 -9.07 -14.27
N THR A 283 22.54 -9.70 -14.50
CA THR A 283 21.79 -10.41 -13.47
C THR A 283 21.19 -11.68 -14.05
N ALA A 284 21.15 -12.71 -13.23
CA ALA A 284 20.51 -14.00 -13.52
C ALA A 284 19.79 -14.51 -12.27
N LEU A 285 18.73 -15.26 -12.48
CA LEU A 285 17.96 -15.89 -11.40
C LEU A 285 17.87 -17.39 -11.70
N VAL A 286 18.06 -18.23 -10.68
CA VAL A 286 17.82 -19.66 -10.75
C VAL A 286 16.58 -19.96 -9.94
N VAL A 287 15.55 -20.51 -10.60
CA VAL A 287 14.34 -21.00 -9.95
C VAL A 287 14.55 -22.45 -9.60
N VAL A 288 14.65 -22.77 -8.30
CA VAL A 288 14.83 -24.13 -7.79
C VAL A 288 13.52 -24.59 -7.15
N THR A 289 12.99 -25.75 -7.56
CA THR A 289 11.70 -26.30 -7.09
C THR A 289 11.91 -27.50 -6.16
N TYR A 290 10.99 -27.65 -5.20
CA TYR A 290 11.08 -28.68 -4.16
C TYR A 290 9.74 -29.40 -3.97
N PRO A 291 9.78 -30.75 -3.69
CA PRO A 291 8.58 -31.53 -3.39
C PRO A 291 8.09 -31.31 -1.95
N ASP A 292 8.92 -30.73 -1.07
CA ASP A 292 8.62 -30.38 0.31
C ASP A 292 9.23 -29.02 0.67
N PHE A 293 8.47 -28.20 1.39
CA PHE A 293 8.91 -26.86 1.77
C PHE A 293 10.09 -26.85 2.77
N ASN A 294 10.13 -27.84 3.68
CA ASN A 294 11.25 -27.96 4.63
C ASN A 294 12.56 -28.32 3.90
N ALA A 295 12.47 -29.12 2.81
CA ALA A 295 13.63 -29.37 1.95
C ALA A 295 14.16 -28.06 1.31
N ALA A 296 13.29 -27.16 0.88
CA ALA A 296 13.70 -25.84 0.38
C ALA A 296 14.47 -25.04 1.44
N LEU A 297 13.99 -25.02 2.68
CA LEU A 297 14.64 -24.32 3.79
C LEU A 297 16.00 -24.92 4.15
N ARG A 298 16.11 -26.24 4.22
CA ARG A 298 17.39 -26.94 4.53
C ARG A 298 18.43 -26.72 3.42
N HIS A 299 17.99 -26.75 2.17
CA HIS A 299 18.88 -26.60 1.04
C HIS A 299 19.43 -25.16 0.91
N ALA A 300 18.65 -24.14 1.34
CA ALA A 300 19.06 -22.73 1.22
C ALA A 300 20.42 -22.44 1.84
N ASN A 301 20.72 -22.99 3.01
CA ASN A 301 22.01 -22.79 3.67
C ASN A 301 23.18 -23.38 2.83
N ALA A 302 22.97 -24.53 2.21
CA ALA A 302 23.96 -25.10 1.31
C ALA A 302 24.16 -24.20 0.07
N LEU A 303 23.11 -23.66 -0.52
CA LEU A 303 23.18 -22.81 -1.72
C LEU A 303 24.00 -21.52 -1.49
N MET A 304 24.10 -21.03 -0.24
CA MET A 304 24.90 -19.85 0.11
C MET A 304 26.38 -19.98 -0.24
N SER A 305 26.94 -21.22 -0.32
CA SER A 305 28.34 -21.42 -0.69
C SER A 305 28.65 -21.02 -2.15
N ALA A 306 27.65 -20.84 -3.01
CA ALA A 306 27.79 -20.29 -4.35
C ALA A 306 27.83 -18.75 -4.37
N SER A 307 27.78 -18.10 -3.22
CA SER A 307 27.80 -16.64 -3.05
C SER A 307 26.73 -15.92 -3.89
N PRO A 308 25.45 -16.34 -3.80
CA PRO A 308 24.39 -15.63 -4.49
C PRO A 308 24.18 -14.22 -3.90
N ALA A 309 23.59 -13.33 -4.68
CA ALA A 309 23.19 -11.99 -4.21
C ALA A 309 22.00 -12.07 -3.23
N SER A 310 21.08 -13.02 -3.44
CA SER A 310 19.95 -13.29 -2.53
C SER A 310 19.38 -14.70 -2.75
N ILE A 311 18.74 -15.25 -1.70
CA ILE A 311 17.92 -16.45 -1.79
C ILE A 311 16.55 -16.16 -1.16
N GLU A 312 15.51 -16.11 -2.01
CA GLU A 312 14.13 -15.92 -1.59
C GLU A 312 13.35 -17.23 -1.64
N THR A 313 12.59 -17.53 -0.59
CA THR A 313 11.74 -18.74 -0.57
C THR A 313 10.26 -18.39 -0.63
N VAL A 314 9.47 -19.29 -1.23
CA VAL A 314 8.01 -19.17 -1.32
C VAL A 314 7.39 -20.57 -1.16
N ASP A 315 6.39 -20.70 -0.27
CA ASP A 315 5.65 -21.94 -0.08
C ASP A 315 4.57 -22.18 -1.16
N SER A 316 3.98 -23.38 -1.17
CA SER A 316 2.93 -23.74 -2.13
C SER A 316 1.67 -22.90 -1.99
N THR A 317 1.33 -22.39 -0.80
CA THR A 317 0.15 -21.54 -0.57
C THR A 317 0.29 -20.23 -1.36
N VAL A 318 1.43 -19.56 -1.22
CA VAL A 318 1.73 -18.30 -1.91
C VAL A 318 1.92 -18.54 -3.42
N LEU A 319 2.61 -19.62 -3.81
CA LEU A 319 2.85 -19.97 -5.21
C LEU A 319 1.52 -20.26 -5.94
N ASN A 320 0.61 -21.03 -5.36
CA ASN A 320 -0.70 -21.32 -5.94
C ASN A 320 -1.55 -20.06 -6.13
N LEU A 321 -1.47 -19.08 -5.22
CA LEU A 321 -2.13 -17.78 -5.40
C LEU A 321 -1.53 -17.01 -6.58
N ALA A 322 -0.22 -17.05 -6.76
CA ALA A 322 0.45 -16.44 -7.91
C ALA A 322 0.03 -17.08 -9.23
N MET A 323 -0.07 -18.43 -9.27
CA MET A 323 -0.49 -19.18 -10.46
C MET A 323 -1.93 -18.86 -10.91
N GLN A 324 -2.79 -18.40 -10.00
CA GLN A 324 -4.16 -17.96 -10.31
C GLN A 324 -4.26 -16.49 -10.78
N ASP A 325 -3.18 -15.74 -10.69
CA ASP A 325 -3.15 -14.34 -11.14
C ASP A 325 -2.65 -14.22 -12.59
N ASN A 326 -3.15 -13.19 -13.30
CA ASN A 326 -2.74 -12.93 -14.69
C ASN A 326 -1.22 -12.73 -14.85
N ALA A 327 -0.52 -12.25 -13.82
CA ALA A 327 0.93 -12.09 -13.85
C ALA A 327 1.67 -13.41 -14.05
N TRP A 328 1.06 -14.56 -13.72
CA TRP A 328 1.65 -15.87 -13.95
C TRP A 328 1.92 -16.16 -15.43
N GLN A 329 1.04 -15.71 -16.32
CA GLN A 329 1.20 -15.94 -17.76
C GLN A 329 2.51 -15.37 -18.32
N GLU A 330 3.05 -14.32 -17.68
CA GLU A 330 4.30 -13.68 -18.10
C GLU A 330 5.57 -14.37 -17.58
N VAL A 331 5.42 -15.29 -16.60
CA VAL A 331 6.54 -15.95 -15.91
C VAL A 331 6.49 -17.46 -15.94
N ALA A 332 5.37 -18.06 -16.33
CA ALA A 332 5.17 -19.53 -16.33
C ALA A 332 6.28 -20.28 -17.10
N GLU A 333 6.78 -19.72 -18.19
CA GLU A 333 7.85 -20.30 -19.01
C GLU A 333 9.18 -20.47 -18.26
N PHE A 334 9.39 -19.67 -17.19
CA PHE A 334 10.61 -19.70 -16.39
C PHE A 334 10.60 -20.74 -15.27
N PHE A 335 9.48 -21.43 -15.07
CA PHE A 335 9.36 -22.47 -14.05
C PHE A 335 9.61 -23.86 -14.66
N PRO A 336 10.39 -24.74 -13.97
CA PRO A 336 10.64 -26.08 -14.48
C PRO A 336 9.35 -26.86 -14.72
N SER A 337 9.22 -27.53 -15.85
CA SER A 337 8.14 -28.44 -16.17
C SER A 337 8.35 -29.75 -15.39
N SER A 338 8.19 -29.74 -14.07
CA SER A 338 8.30 -30.94 -13.26
C SER A 338 6.96 -31.69 -13.21
N GLY A 339 6.94 -32.98 -13.52
CA GLY A 339 5.75 -33.82 -13.32
C GLY A 339 5.42 -34.09 -11.85
N SER A 340 6.18 -33.50 -10.91
CA SER A 340 6.01 -33.63 -9.46
C SER A 340 5.32 -32.40 -8.87
N LEU A 341 4.56 -32.61 -7.78
CA LEU A 341 3.90 -31.54 -7.03
C LEU A 341 4.97 -30.61 -6.41
N VAL A 342 4.96 -29.33 -6.77
CA VAL A 342 5.85 -28.33 -6.20
C VAL A 342 5.25 -27.78 -4.91
N GLN A 343 5.93 -28.01 -3.77
CA GLN A 343 5.52 -27.56 -2.43
C GLN A 343 6.31 -26.33 -1.95
N GLY A 344 7.38 -25.97 -2.63
CA GLY A 344 8.19 -24.79 -2.33
C GLY A 344 9.16 -24.49 -3.44
N ILE A 345 9.62 -23.23 -3.49
CA ILE A 345 10.65 -22.78 -4.42
C ILE A 345 11.68 -21.93 -3.68
N ASN A 346 12.94 -21.96 -4.17
CA ASN A 346 13.96 -20.97 -3.88
C ASN A 346 14.29 -20.20 -5.16
N LEU A 347 14.30 -18.89 -5.06
CA LEU A 347 14.72 -17.95 -6.10
C LEU A 347 16.13 -17.49 -5.74
N VAL A 348 17.13 -17.98 -6.46
CA VAL A 348 18.56 -17.74 -6.19
C VAL A 348 19.08 -16.74 -7.20
N GLU A 349 19.42 -15.53 -6.76
CA GLU A 349 19.87 -14.44 -7.64
C GLU A 349 21.39 -14.34 -7.70
N PHE A 350 21.93 -14.18 -8.89
CA PHE A 350 23.33 -13.91 -9.15
C PHE A 350 23.47 -12.60 -9.93
N ILE A 351 24.49 -11.83 -9.59
CA ILE A 351 24.80 -10.55 -10.23
C ILE A 351 26.31 -10.48 -10.57
N GLY A 352 26.66 -9.64 -11.53
CA GLY A 352 28.06 -9.42 -11.88
C GLY A 352 28.24 -8.29 -12.89
N ASP A 353 29.45 -7.77 -12.96
CA ASP A 353 29.83 -6.74 -13.95
C ASP A 353 30.39 -7.34 -15.22
N GLU A 354 30.93 -8.59 -15.14
CA GLU A 354 31.49 -9.32 -16.27
C GLU A 354 30.63 -10.56 -16.57
N LEU A 355 30.09 -10.63 -17.80
CA LEU A 355 29.15 -11.67 -18.23
C LEU A 355 29.78 -13.07 -18.17
N GLU A 356 31.06 -13.21 -18.59
CA GLU A 356 31.77 -14.49 -18.63
C GLU A 356 31.94 -15.08 -17.23
N ALA A 357 32.26 -14.23 -16.24
CA ALA A 357 32.39 -14.67 -14.85
C ALA A 357 31.01 -15.10 -14.26
N LEU A 358 29.95 -14.37 -14.59
CA LEU A 358 28.59 -14.74 -14.16
C LEU A 358 28.15 -16.07 -14.76
N GLU A 359 28.35 -16.29 -16.07
CA GLU A 359 27.97 -17.54 -16.72
C GLU A 359 28.83 -18.75 -16.22
N ALA A 360 30.12 -18.53 -15.91
CA ALA A 360 30.95 -19.56 -15.29
C ALA A 360 30.42 -19.95 -13.90
N ASN A 361 30.03 -18.98 -13.10
CA ASN A 361 29.39 -19.23 -11.78
C ASN A 361 28.09 -20.00 -11.93
N LEU A 362 27.22 -19.60 -12.87
CA LEU A 362 25.97 -20.30 -13.15
C LEU A 362 26.17 -21.74 -13.62
N ALA A 363 27.20 -22.00 -14.44
CA ALA A 363 27.55 -23.34 -14.90
C ALA A 363 28.05 -24.24 -13.75
N ALA A 364 28.89 -23.69 -12.86
CA ALA A 364 29.30 -24.39 -11.64
C ALA A 364 28.14 -24.69 -10.71
N PHE A 365 27.22 -23.76 -10.58
CA PHE A 365 25.99 -23.91 -9.77
C PHE A 365 25.06 -24.96 -10.35
N ALA A 366 24.91 -25.03 -11.69
CA ALA A 366 24.14 -26.09 -12.37
C ALA A 366 24.72 -27.47 -12.09
N GLN A 367 26.00 -27.61 -12.28
CA GLN A 367 26.71 -28.91 -12.05
C GLN A 367 26.55 -29.38 -10.61
N ARG A 368 26.54 -28.45 -9.66
CA ARG A 368 26.27 -28.75 -8.25
C ARG A 368 24.83 -29.23 -8.05
N LEU A 369 23.83 -28.50 -8.57
CA LEU A 369 22.43 -28.90 -8.45
C LEU A 369 22.17 -30.28 -9.07
N ASP A 370 22.80 -30.61 -10.22
CA ASP A 370 22.70 -31.90 -10.86
C ASP A 370 23.25 -33.04 -9.96
N THR A 371 24.33 -32.75 -9.22
CA THR A 371 24.92 -33.71 -8.27
C THR A 371 24.01 -33.90 -7.06
N GLU A 372 23.48 -32.81 -6.50
CA GLU A 372 22.65 -32.82 -5.30
C GLU A 372 21.22 -33.36 -5.56
N GLN A 373 20.72 -33.36 -6.82
CA GLN A 373 19.46 -34.01 -7.19
C GLN A 373 19.38 -35.51 -6.87
N GLN A 374 20.52 -36.14 -6.68
CA GLN A 374 20.62 -37.57 -6.36
C GLN A 374 20.50 -37.84 -4.84
N GLU A 375 20.50 -36.83 -3.99
CA GLU A 375 20.49 -36.96 -2.54
C GLU A 375 19.07 -36.80 -1.94
N LYS A 376 18.86 -37.37 -0.74
CA LYS A 376 17.64 -37.20 0.04
C LYS A 376 17.56 -35.74 0.49
N ASN A 377 16.62 -34.97 0.13
CA ASN A 377 16.36 -33.50 0.29
C ASN A 377 16.76 -32.68 -0.92
N ALA A 378 16.93 -33.30 -2.05
CA ALA A 378 17.26 -32.67 -3.31
C ALA A 378 16.09 -31.85 -3.87
N CYS A 379 16.44 -30.85 -4.70
CA CYS A 379 15.46 -30.12 -5.52
C CYS A 379 14.82 -31.08 -6.55
N SER A 380 13.56 -30.83 -6.90
CA SER A 380 12.85 -31.58 -7.94
C SER A 380 13.17 -31.09 -9.35
N GLY A 381 13.78 -29.92 -9.50
CA GLY A 381 14.23 -29.35 -10.76
C GLY A 381 14.66 -27.91 -10.59
N TYR A 382 15.29 -27.36 -11.64
CA TYR A 382 15.68 -25.96 -11.67
C TYR A 382 15.64 -25.38 -13.09
N SER A 383 15.57 -24.05 -13.21
CA SER A 383 15.65 -23.34 -14.48
C SER A 383 16.40 -22.02 -14.31
N PHE A 384 17.02 -21.55 -15.40
CA PHE A 384 17.76 -20.29 -15.44
C PHE A 384 16.96 -19.20 -16.12
N VAL A 385 16.94 -18.03 -15.50
CA VAL A 385 16.35 -16.80 -16.04
C VAL A 385 17.44 -15.76 -16.18
N ARG A 386 17.70 -15.31 -17.41
CA ARG A 386 18.79 -14.40 -17.74
C ARG A 386 18.27 -13.03 -18.15
N GLY A 387 19.02 -12.00 -17.74
CA GLY A 387 18.77 -10.62 -18.10
C GLY A 387 17.75 -9.91 -17.20
N ALA A 388 18.01 -8.65 -16.91
CA ALA A 388 17.26 -7.84 -15.96
C ALA A 388 15.74 -7.78 -16.26
N GLY A 389 15.34 -7.80 -17.54
CA GLY A 389 13.92 -7.76 -17.94
C GLY A 389 13.14 -8.97 -17.44
N SER A 390 13.63 -10.19 -17.69
CA SER A 390 13.01 -11.45 -17.28
C SER A 390 13.08 -11.67 -15.77
N VAL A 391 14.22 -11.35 -15.16
CA VAL A 391 14.41 -11.43 -13.70
C VAL A 391 13.42 -10.51 -13.00
N ASN A 392 13.25 -9.27 -13.48
CA ASN A 392 12.29 -8.32 -12.90
C ASN A 392 10.82 -8.79 -13.01
N LYS A 393 10.46 -9.59 -14.02
CA LYS A 393 9.11 -10.17 -14.11
C LYS A 393 8.85 -11.14 -12.95
N ILE A 394 9.82 -12.02 -12.63
CA ILE A 394 9.70 -12.95 -11.50
C ILE A 394 9.64 -12.21 -10.17
N TRP A 395 10.50 -11.21 -9.97
CA TRP A 395 10.42 -10.36 -8.78
C TRP A 395 9.10 -9.60 -8.68
N GLY A 396 8.56 -9.13 -9.79
CA GLY A 396 7.22 -8.52 -9.86
C GLY A 396 6.12 -9.48 -9.43
N MET A 397 6.14 -10.73 -9.95
CA MET A 397 5.23 -11.80 -9.53
C MET A 397 5.36 -12.11 -8.03
N ARG A 398 6.58 -12.28 -7.51
CA ARG A 398 6.83 -12.56 -6.08
C ARG A 398 6.29 -11.42 -5.19
N LYS A 399 6.56 -10.15 -5.51
CA LYS A 399 6.02 -8.99 -4.79
C LYS A 399 4.48 -8.98 -4.79
N LYS A 400 3.87 -9.30 -5.92
CA LYS A 400 2.41 -9.35 -6.08
C LYS A 400 1.79 -10.51 -5.30
N ALA A 401 2.41 -11.69 -5.31
CA ALA A 401 1.95 -12.89 -4.61
C ALA A 401 1.79 -12.66 -3.10
N VAL A 402 2.74 -11.96 -2.47
CA VAL A 402 2.66 -11.54 -1.06
C VAL A 402 1.40 -10.69 -0.79
N GLY A 403 1.06 -9.81 -1.72
CA GLY A 403 -0.17 -9.01 -1.63
C GLY A 403 -1.44 -9.86 -1.76
N LEU A 404 -1.42 -10.89 -2.61
CA LEU A 404 -2.54 -11.78 -2.85
C LEU A 404 -2.90 -12.65 -1.64
N LEU A 405 -1.97 -12.94 -0.72
CA LEU A 405 -2.29 -13.61 0.54
C LEU A 405 -3.45 -12.96 1.29
N GLY A 406 -3.52 -11.63 1.30
CA GLY A 406 -4.63 -10.90 1.91
C GLY A 406 -5.97 -11.06 1.20
N ASN A 407 -6.01 -11.62 -0.02
CA ASN A 407 -7.22 -11.90 -0.79
C ASN A 407 -7.65 -13.37 -0.72
N ALA A 408 -7.12 -14.14 0.21
CA ALA A 408 -7.53 -15.53 0.45
C ALA A 408 -9.05 -15.63 0.68
N ALA A 409 -9.66 -16.73 0.23
CA ALA A 409 -11.09 -16.96 0.38
C ALA A 409 -11.49 -17.13 1.85
N GLY A 410 -12.68 -16.65 2.20
CA GLY A 410 -13.27 -16.76 3.54
C GLY A 410 -13.02 -15.51 4.41
N GLU A 411 -13.52 -15.55 5.64
CA GLU A 411 -13.41 -14.45 6.61
C GLU A 411 -12.07 -14.51 7.36
N ALA A 412 -11.55 -15.69 7.69
CA ALA A 412 -10.22 -15.86 8.23
C ALA A 412 -9.16 -15.64 7.14
N ARG A 413 -8.41 -14.57 7.27
CA ARG A 413 -7.39 -14.14 6.29
C ARG A 413 -6.01 -14.04 6.90
N PRO A 414 -4.94 -14.33 6.14
CA PRO A 414 -3.57 -14.17 6.62
C PRO A 414 -3.28 -12.75 7.14
N VAL A 415 -2.86 -12.65 8.41
CA VAL A 415 -2.58 -11.37 9.10
C VAL A 415 -1.15 -11.32 9.63
N PRO A 416 -0.48 -10.15 9.55
CA PRO A 416 0.90 -9.98 9.99
C PRO A 416 0.94 -9.61 11.48
N PHE A 417 1.13 -10.58 12.39
CA PHE A 417 1.30 -10.30 13.82
C PHE A 417 2.44 -11.07 14.46
N VAL A 418 2.86 -12.18 13.86
CA VAL A 418 4.02 -13.01 14.28
C VAL A 418 5.06 -13.17 13.19
N GLU A 419 4.92 -12.47 12.06
CA GLU A 419 5.88 -12.47 10.97
C GLU A 419 7.18 -11.76 11.38
N ASP A 420 8.24 -11.90 10.57
CA ASP A 420 9.48 -11.15 10.71
C ASP A 420 10.40 -11.62 11.85
N THR A 421 10.24 -12.85 12.32
CA THR A 421 11.21 -13.47 13.22
C THR A 421 12.48 -13.82 12.46
N ALA A 422 13.63 -13.51 13.06
CA ALA A 422 14.96 -13.84 12.55
C ALA A 422 15.65 -14.82 13.47
N VAL A 423 16.20 -15.90 12.91
CA VAL A 423 17.03 -16.88 13.60
C VAL A 423 18.32 -17.11 12.79
N PRO A 424 19.38 -17.68 13.37
CA PRO A 424 20.53 -18.11 12.59
C PRO A 424 20.09 -18.97 11.41
N PRO A 425 20.56 -18.70 10.17
CA PRO A 425 20.09 -19.41 8.96
C PRO A 425 20.21 -20.93 9.05
N GLU A 426 21.22 -21.44 9.74
CA GLU A 426 21.45 -22.89 9.98
C GLU A 426 20.34 -23.51 10.83
N HIS A 427 19.63 -22.76 11.64
CA HIS A 427 18.54 -23.22 12.50
C HIS A 427 17.15 -22.98 11.88
N LEU A 428 17.06 -22.26 10.77
CA LEU A 428 15.77 -21.81 10.20
C LEU A 428 14.82 -22.96 9.90
N ALA A 429 15.30 -24.06 9.33
CA ALA A 429 14.44 -25.20 8.95
C ALA A 429 13.82 -25.90 10.16
N ASP A 430 14.58 -26.09 11.25
CA ASP A 430 14.10 -26.71 12.48
C ASP A 430 13.16 -25.75 13.23
N TYR A 431 13.50 -24.48 13.30
CA TYR A 431 12.66 -23.42 13.85
C TYR A 431 11.28 -23.39 13.14
N ILE A 432 11.27 -23.39 11.81
CA ILE A 432 10.02 -23.36 11.04
C ILE A 432 9.22 -24.65 11.18
N ALA A 433 9.87 -25.82 11.32
CA ALA A 433 9.16 -27.07 11.58
C ALA A 433 8.39 -27.01 12.91
N GLU A 434 8.97 -26.51 14.00
CA GLU A 434 8.30 -26.32 15.29
C GLU A 434 7.23 -25.20 15.19
N PHE A 435 7.50 -24.10 14.47
CA PHE A 435 6.52 -23.02 14.28
C PHE A 435 5.28 -23.54 13.53
N ARG A 436 5.46 -24.33 12.47
CA ARG A 436 4.35 -24.98 11.75
C ARG A 436 3.54 -25.90 12.66
N ALA A 437 4.21 -26.75 13.45
CA ALA A 437 3.53 -27.62 14.40
C ALA A 437 2.66 -26.85 15.41
N LEU A 438 3.13 -25.68 15.88
CA LEU A 438 2.37 -24.77 16.75
C LEU A 438 1.08 -24.27 16.08
N LEU A 439 1.13 -23.91 14.79
CA LEU A 439 -0.04 -23.43 14.03
C LEU A 439 -0.98 -24.59 13.63
N ASP A 440 -0.41 -25.71 13.21
CA ASP A 440 -1.16 -26.91 12.81
C ASP A 440 -1.95 -27.48 13.99
N ALA A 441 -1.39 -27.49 15.21
CA ALA A 441 -2.09 -27.90 16.43
C ALA A 441 -3.35 -27.06 16.73
N ARG A 442 -3.43 -25.83 16.17
CA ARG A 442 -4.58 -24.94 16.27
C ARG A 442 -5.52 -25.01 15.05
N GLY A 443 -5.21 -25.86 14.08
CA GLY A 443 -5.95 -25.96 12.81
C GLY A 443 -5.90 -24.69 11.97
N LEU A 444 -4.87 -23.86 12.11
CA LEU A 444 -4.74 -22.59 11.37
C LEU A 444 -4.12 -22.82 9.99
N ARG A 445 -4.70 -22.17 8.99
CA ARG A 445 -4.07 -22.03 7.66
C ARG A 445 -3.05 -20.88 7.73
N TYR A 446 -2.00 -20.96 6.94
CA TYR A 446 -0.95 -19.94 6.88
C TYR A 446 -0.28 -19.94 5.50
N GLY A 447 0.41 -18.84 5.17
CA GLY A 447 1.32 -18.72 4.04
C GLY A 447 2.70 -18.29 4.53
N MET A 448 3.75 -18.78 3.86
CA MET A 448 5.15 -18.53 4.23
C MET A 448 5.96 -18.08 3.02
N PHE A 449 6.77 -17.06 3.22
CA PHE A 449 7.74 -16.54 2.25
C PHE A 449 8.83 -15.77 2.97
N GLY A 450 10.01 -15.62 2.38
CA GLY A 450 11.02 -14.79 3.03
C GLY A 450 12.44 -14.97 2.52
N HIS A 451 13.35 -14.48 3.32
CA HIS A 451 14.78 -14.28 3.06
C HIS A 451 15.57 -15.37 3.79
N VAL A 452 15.64 -16.56 3.19
CA VAL A 452 16.23 -17.73 3.85
C VAL A 452 17.75 -17.61 4.04
N ASP A 453 18.40 -16.82 3.16
CA ASP A 453 19.80 -16.43 3.26
C ASP A 453 20.14 -15.63 4.52
N ALA A 454 19.16 -14.92 5.06
CA ALA A 454 19.29 -14.08 6.26
C ALA A 454 18.56 -14.66 7.48
N GLY A 455 18.02 -15.88 7.40
CA GLY A 455 17.30 -16.53 8.50
C GLY A 455 15.95 -15.90 8.84
N VAL A 456 15.29 -15.20 7.90
CA VAL A 456 14.00 -14.53 8.11
C VAL A 456 12.90 -15.17 7.28
N LEU A 457 11.79 -15.53 7.94
CA LEU A 457 10.60 -16.00 7.26
C LEU A 457 9.35 -15.25 7.74
N HIS A 458 8.53 -14.79 6.79
CA HIS A 458 7.25 -14.15 7.06
C HIS A 458 6.16 -15.22 7.12
N VAL A 459 5.72 -15.53 8.34
CA VAL A 459 4.65 -16.49 8.60
C VAL A 459 3.37 -15.73 8.91
N ARG A 460 2.33 -15.92 8.10
CA ARG A 460 1.05 -15.22 8.25
C ARG A 460 -0.09 -16.19 8.51
N PRO A 461 -0.44 -16.44 9.78
CA PRO A 461 -1.62 -17.24 10.14
C PRO A 461 -2.91 -16.55 9.71
N ALA A 462 -3.90 -17.34 9.26
CA ALA A 462 -5.20 -16.82 8.84
C ALA A 462 -6.17 -16.77 10.03
N LEU A 463 -6.59 -15.57 10.42
CA LEU A 463 -7.52 -15.31 11.51
C LEU A 463 -8.66 -14.39 11.05
N ASP A 464 -9.87 -14.63 11.55
CA ASP A 464 -10.96 -13.66 11.49
C ASP A 464 -10.93 -12.77 12.74
N LEU A 465 -10.38 -11.57 12.63
CA LEU A 465 -10.26 -10.64 13.76
C LEU A 465 -11.61 -10.07 14.22
N LYS A 466 -12.70 -10.30 13.48
CA LYS A 466 -14.06 -9.96 13.94
C LYS A 466 -14.55 -10.94 14.99
N ASP A 467 -14.06 -12.18 14.96
CA ASP A 467 -14.32 -13.18 15.96
C ASP A 467 -13.46 -12.93 17.21
N PRO A 468 -14.05 -12.61 18.39
CA PRO A 468 -13.28 -12.37 19.59
C PRO A 468 -12.40 -13.55 20.04
N GLN A 469 -12.85 -14.79 19.79
CA GLN A 469 -12.10 -15.99 20.17
C GLN A 469 -10.84 -16.13 19.33
N GLN A 470 -10.94 -15.87 18.01
CA GLN A 470 -9.77 -15.90 17.15
C GLN A 470 -8.83 -14.72 17.42
N ALA A 471 -9.37 -13.52 17.72
CA ALA A 471 -8.56 -12.35 18.10
C ALA A 471 -7.74 -12.61 19.38
N GLN A 472 -8.30 -13.30 20.37
CA GLN A 472 -7.58 -13.69 21.60
C GLN A 472 -6.39 -14.63 21.34
N GLN A 473 -6.39 -15.40 20.26
CA GLN A 473 -5.27 -16.28 19.92
C GLN A 473 -3.99 -15.50 19.59
N ILE A 474 -4.10 -14.20 19.20
CA ILE A 474 -2.93 -13.38 18.89
C ILE A 474 -1.96 -13.34 20.07
N ARG A 475 -2.44 -13.14 21.31
CA ARG A 475 -1.60 -13.14 22.52
C ARG A 475 -0.88 -14.47 22.69
N ALA A 476 -1.63 -15.58 22.73
CA ALA A 476 -1.07 -16.91 22.98
C ALA A 476 -0.05 -17.31 21.92
N ILE A 477 -0.38 -17.11 20.64
CA ILE A 477 0.52 -17.45 19.52
C ILE A 477 1.78 -16.56 19.58
N SER A 478 1.64 -15.25 19.86
CA SER A 478 2.79 -14.34 19.92
C SER A 478 3.75 -14.71 21.05
N ASP A 479 3.24 -15.05 22.24
CA ASP A 479 4.07 -15.45 23.38
C ASP A 479 4.82 -16.76 23.12
N GLU A 480 4.16 -17.76 22.53
CA GLU A 480 4.78 -19.02 22.17
C GLU A 480 5.82 -18.86 21.04
N VAL A 481 5.53 -18.04 20.03
CA VAL A 481 6.50 -17.73 18.96
C VAL A 481 7.67 -16.96 19.49
N ALA A 482 7.48 -16.04 20.47
CA ALA A 482 8.57 -15.33 21.13
C ALA A 482 9.49 -16.31 21.86
N ALA A 483 8.93 -17.21 22.67
CA ALA A 483 9.68 -18.23 23.39
C ALA A 483 10.44 -19.16 22.42
N LEU A 484 9.79 -19.60 21.34
CA LEU A 484 10.40 -20.43 20.31
C LEU A 484 11.57 -19.71 19.61
N THR A 485 11.38 -18.44 19.25
CA THR A 485 12.42 -17.64 18.60
C THR A 485 13.66 -17.49 19.50
N TYR A 486 13.47 -17.23 20.79
CA TYR A 486 14.58 -17.13 21.75
C TYR A 486 15.27 -18.48 21.99
N LYS A 487 14.54 -19.61 21.96
CA LYS A 487 15.12 -20.96 22.02
C LYS A 487 16.17 -21.20 20.92
N TYR A 488 15.94 -20.64 19.73
CA TYR A 488 16.83 -20.75 18.57
C TYR A 488 17.84 -19.60 18.46
N GLY A 489 18.03 -18.79 19.52
CA GLY A 489 19.00 -17.69 19.53
C GLY A 489 18.62 -16.51 18.62
N GLY A 490 17.36 -16.41 18.25
CA GLY A 490 16.83 -15.36 17.39
C GLY A 490 16.19 -14.18 18.09
N LEU A 491 15.55 -13.31 17.29
CA LEU A 491 14.78 -12.17 17.76
C LEU A 491 13.51 -11.97 16.92
N LEU A 492 12.54 -11.21 17.47
CA LEU A 492 11.21 -11.04 16.89
C LEU A 492 11.15 -9.98 15.78
N TRP A 493 12.23 -9.25 15.51
CA TRP A 493 12.22 -8.05 14.66
C TRP A 493 13.37 -8.12 13.65
N GLY A 494 13.18 -8.86 12.58
CA GLY A 494 14.18 -9.02 11.51
C GLY A 494 14.34 -7.77 10.66
N GLU A 495 13.21 -7.23 10.14
CA GLU A 495 13.24 -6.10 9.19
C GLU A 495 12.08 -5.10 9.30
N HIS A 496 10.94 -5.47 9.93
CA HIS A 496 9.72 -4.63 9.91
C HIS A 496 9.62 -3.61 11.03
N GLY A 497 10.58 -3.59 11.97
CA GLY A 497 10.54 -2.74 13.16
C GLY A 497 9.63 -3.30 14.26
N LYS A 498 9.67 -2.67 15.45
CA LYS A 498 9.00 -3.18 16.64
C LYS A 498 7.55 -2.77 16.76
N GLY A 499 7.25 -1.48 16.63
CA GLY A 499 5.90 -0.95 16.83
C GLY A 499 5.29 -1.40 18.16
N VAL A 500 4.06 -1.89 18.14
CA VAL A 500 3.35 -2.44 19.31
C VAL A 500 4.02 -3.69 19.88
N ARG A 501 4.77 -4.46 19.07
CA ARG A 501 5.57 -5.62 19.55
C ARG A 501 6.79 -5.23 20.38
N SER A 502 6.97 -3.94 20.68
CA SER A 502 8.00 -3.45 21.61
C SER A 502 7.83 -3.98 23.02
N GLU A 503 6.66 -4.50 23.40
CA GLU A 503 6.42 -5.10 24.72
C GLU A 503 7.40 -6.25 25.07
N TYR A 504 7.95 -6.93 24.06
CA TYR A 504 8.94 -7.99 24.25
C TYR A 504 10.38 -7.46 24.42
N ALA A 505 10.61 -6.13 24.28
CA ALA A 505 11.94 -5.54 24.39
C ALA A 505 12.57 -5.72 25.79
N PRO A 506 11.85 -5.53 26.93
CA PRO A 506 12.43 -5.77 28.26
C PRO A 506 12.91 -7.21 28.43
N GLN A 507 12.16 -8.20 27.93
CA GLN A 507 12.55 -9.61 28.00
C GLN A 507 13.79 -9.89 27.13
N PHE A 508 13.85 -9.34 25.93
CA PHE A 508 14.99 -9.53 25.04
C PHE A 508 16.26 -8.87 25.56
N PHE A 509 16.19 -7.59 25.95
CA PHE A 509 17.37 -6.82 26.38
C PHE A 509 17.81 -7.13 27.82
N GLY A 510 16.89 -7.54 28.72
CA GLY A 510 17.20 -7.80 30.13
C GLY A 510 17.86 -6.59 30.76
N GLU A 511 19.09 -6.77 31.30
CA GLU A 511 19.87 -5.72 31.97
C GLU A 511 20.25 -4.51 31.08
N LEU A 512 20.19 -4.66 29.76
CA LEU A 512 20.42 -3.53 28.84
C LEU A 512 19.18 -2.64 28.66
N TYR A 513 17.96 -3.13 28.95
CA TYR A 513 16.76 -2.35 28.72
C TYR A 513 16.74 -0.99 29.43
N PRO A 514 17.22 -0.84 30.70
CA PRO A 514 17.36 0.47 31.32
C PRO A 514 18.22 1.47 30.52
N GLN A 515 19.22 1.01 29.76
CA GLN A 515 20.02 1.91 28.91
C GLN A 515 19.19 2.48 27.75
N LEU A 516 18.29 1.69 27.15
CA LEU A 516 17.34 2.17 26.14
C LEU A 516 16.42 3.23 26.76
N GLN A 517 15.98 3.03 28.02
CA GLN A 517 15.16 4.00 28.75
C GLN A 517 15.91 5.32 29.01
N ARG A 518 17.19 5.26 29.40
CA ARG A 518 18.05 6.44 29.56
C ARG A 518 18.17 7.23 28.23
N ILE A 519 18.36 6.53 27.12
CA ILE A 519 18.42 7.17 25.80
C ILE A 519 17.08 7.87 25.49
N LYS A 520 15.96 7.16 25.65
CA LYS A 520 14.63 7.75 25.43
C LYS A 520 14.42 8.98 26.31
N ALA A 521 14.80 8.92 27.57
CA ALA A 521 14.68 10.05 28.51
C ALA A 521 15.53 11.26 28.11
N ALA A 522 16.73 11.05 27.56
CA ALA A 522 17.59 12.14 27.09
C ALA A 522 16.99 12.89 25.88
N PHE A 523 16.30 12.18 25.00
CA PHE A 523 15.66 12.80 23.84
C PHE A 523 14.25 13.32 24.14
N ASP A 524 13.47 12.58 24.93
CA ASP A 524 12.05 12.84 25.17
C ASP A 524 11.65 12.46 26.61
N PRO A 525 11.94 13.32 27.58
CA PRO A 525 11.71 13.03 29.00
C PRO A 525 10.21 12.91 29.36
N HIS A 526 9.32 13.52 28.58
CA HIS A 526 7.87 13.51 28.82
C HIS A 526 7.11 12.44 28.01
N ASN A 527 7.82 11.60 27.25
CA ASN A 527 7.24 10.51 26.44
C ASN A 527 6.19 11.00 25.43
N GLN A 528 6.46 12.12 24.74
CA GLN A 528 5.58 12.75 23.76
C GLN A 528 5.73 12.16 22.36
N LEU A 529 6.95 11.75 21.99
CA LEU A 529 7.29 11.29 20.66
C LEU A 529 7.01 9.80 20.53
N ASN A 530 5.96 9.46 19.79
CA ASN A 530 5.52 8.10 19.47
C ASN A 530 5.57 7.12 20.68
N PRO A 531 4.90 7.44 21.80
CA PRO A 531 5.07 6.77 23.08
C PRO A 531 4.67 5.29 23.05
N GLY A 532 5.24 4.53 24.00
CA GLY A 532 4.94 3.11 24.20
C GLY A 532 5.59 2.18 23.16
N LYS A 533 6.50 2.68 22.33
CA LYS A 533 7.27 1.92 21.34
C LYS A 533 8.76 2.05 21.60
N ILE A 534 9.54 1.03 21.25
CA ILE A 534 10.99 0.87 21.48
C ILE A 534 11.33 0.84 22.97
N ALA A 535 11.22 1.99 23.65
CA ALA A 535 11.47 2.15 25.09
C ALA A 535 10.64 3.31 25.63
N THR A 536 10.36 3.30 26.93
CA THR A 536 9.77 4.41 27.69
C THR A 536 10.87 5.17 28.45
N PRO A 537 10.72 6.46 28.75
CA PRO A 537 11.76 7.24 29.44
C PRO A 537 11.94 6.86 30.91
N SER A 538 11.05 6.05 31.47
CA SER A 538 11.17 5.57 32.87
C SER A 538 10.47 4.23 33.05
N ALA A 539 10.84 3.50 34.11
CA ALA A 539 10.23 2.22 34.47
C ALA A 539 8.76 2.32 34.92
N HIS A 540 8.28 3.54 35.24
CA HIS A 540 6.88 3.77 35.66
C HIS A 540 5.92 3.88 34.45
N LEU A 541 6.45 4.04 33.23
CA LEU A 541 5.67 4.11 32.02
C LEU A 541 5.72 2.77 31.28
N ALA A 542 4.56 2.30 30.84
CA ALA A 542 4.44 1.02 30.15
C ALA A 542 4.65 1.15 28.63
N LEU A 543 5.17 0.10 28.01
CA LEU A 543 5.09 -0.12 26.58
C LEU A 543 3.64 -0.48 26.19
N LEU A 544 3.27 -0.23 24.93
CA LEU A 544 2.03 -0.73 24.37
C LEU A 544 2.06 -2.26 24.35
N LYS A 545 0.89 -2.89 24.56
CA LYS A 545 0.74 -4.34 24.48
C LYS A 545 -0.06 -4.76 23.27
N ILE A 546 0.28 -5.90 22.67
CA ILE A 546 -0.26 -6.39 21.41
C ILE A 546 -1.77 -6.67 21.45
N ASP A 547 -2.33 -6.95 22.62
CA ASP A 547 -3.75 -7.23 22.85
C ASP A 547 -4.51 -6.10 23.57
N GLU A 548 -3.84 -5.02 23.96
CA GLU A 548 -4.46 -3.83 24.56
C GLU A 548 -4.68 -2.69 23.53
N VAL A 549 -3.92 -2.70 22.41
CA VAL A 549 -4.15 -1.75 21.31
C VAL A 549 -5.30 -2.26 20.45
N SER A 550 -6.33 -1.42 20.26
CA SER A 550 -7.52 -1.80 19.50
C SER A 550 -7.21 -2.31 18.09
N MET A 551 -7.71 -3.49 17.79
CA MET A 551 -7.58 -4.12 16.49
C MET A 551 -8.71 -3.69 15.55
N ARG A 552 -8.47 -3.67 14.24
CA ARG A 552 -9.51 -3.35 13.25
C ARG A 552 -10.74 -4.25 13.38
N GLY A 553 -10.56 -5.53 13.69
CA GLY A 553 -11.64 -6.48 13.86
C GLY A 553 -12.64 -6.08 14.93
N GLU A 554 -12.21 -5.38 16.00
CA GLU A 554 -13.11 -4.86 17.05
C GLU A 554 -14.10 -3.82 16.50
N PHE A 555 -13.66 -3.02 15.56
CA PHE A 555 -14.50 -2.05 14.86
C PHE A 555 -15.36 -2.73 13.79
N ASP A 556 -14.79 -3.66 13.04
CA ASP A 556 -15.44 -4.33 11.92
C ASP A 556 -16.62 -5.21 12.36
N ARG A 557 -16.52 -5.87 13.52
CA ARG A 557 -17.62 -6.68 14.08
C ARG A 557 -18.88 -5.90 14.41
N GLN A 558 -18.78 -4.55 14.47
CA GLN A 558 -19.94 -3.68 14.67
C GLN A 558 -20.79 -3.53 13.40
N ILE A 559 -20.27 -3.89 12.23
CA ILE A 559 -20.99 -3.88 10.96
C ILE A 559 -21.75 -5.19 10.82
N GLY A 560 -23.07 -5.12 10.61
CA GLY A 560 -23.90 -6.32 10.46
C GLY A 560 -23.46 -7.19 9.28
N VAL A 561 -23.58 -8.52 9.41
CA VAL A 561 -23.08 -9.52 8.43
C VAL A 561 -23.61 -9.26 7.01
N GLN A 562 -24.89 -8.96 6.84
CA GLN A 562 -25.48 -8.67 5.52
C GLN A 562 -24.89 -7.40 4.91
N THR A 563 -24.66 -6.36 5.73
CA THR A 563 -24.03 -5.12 5.29
C THR A 563 -22.56 -5.35 4.95
N TRP A 564 -21.83 -6.14 5.74
CA TRP A 564 -20.45 -6.55 5.46
C TRP A 564 -20.33 -7.22 4.10
N GLN A 565 -21.16 -8.22 3.83
CA GLN A 565 -21.21 -8.92 2.54
C GLN A 565 -21.64 -7.99 1.39
N GLY A 566 -22.61 -7.10 1.64
CA GLY A 566 -23.13 -6.16 0.67
C GLY A 566 -22.15 -5.06 0.26
N PHE A 567 -21.05 -4.86 1.01
CA PHE A 567 -19.97 -3.88 0.74
C PHE A 567 -18.58 -4.55 0.74
N SER A 568 -18.51 -5.83 0.32
CA SER A 568 -17.29 -6.63 0.30
C SER A 568 -16.14 -5.95 -0.45
N GLU A 569 -16.41 -5.19 -1.49
CA GLU A 569 -15.46 -4.43 -2.28
C GLU A 569 -14.74 -3.30 -1.52
N ALA A 570 -15.24 -2.90 -0.35
CA ALA A 570 -14.62 -1.91 0.53
C ALA A 570 -14.04 -2.53 1.81
N VAL A 571 -14.84 -3.37 2.49
CA VAL A 571 -14.56 -3.80 3.87
C VAL A 571 -13.36 -4.74 3.99
N TYR A 572 -12.96 -5.41 2.92
CA TYR A 572 -11.78 -6.27 2.92
C TYR A 572 -10.45 -5.53 2.68
N CYS A 573 -10.44 -4.20 2.52
CA CYS A 573 -9.19 -3.45 2.43
C CYS A 573 -8.32 -3.71 3.68
N ASN A 574 -7.18 -4.39 3.51
CA ASN A 574 -6.26 -4.72 4.61
C ASN A 574 -5.25 -3.60 4.94
N GLY A 575 -5.30 -2.47 4.24
CA GLY A 575 -4.44 -1.33 4.52
C GLY A 575 -3.04 -1.38 3.90
N ASN A 576 -2.71 -2.35 3.04
CA ASN A 576 -1.37 -2.51 2.45
C ASN A 576 -0.83 -1.27 1.71
N GLY A 577 -1.68 -0.33 1.35
CA GLY A 577 -1.27 0.94 0.75
C GLY A 577 -0.77 0.86 -0.70
N ALA A 578 -1.00 -0.24 -1.44
CA ALA A 578 -0.63 -0.32 -2.86
C ALA A 578 -1.17 0.85 -3.69
N CYS A 579 -2.28 1.45 -3.27
CA CYS A 579 -2.86 2.64 -3.90
C CYS A 579 -2.11 3.95 -3.61
N TYR A 580 -1.07 3.94 -2.79
CA TYR A 580 -0.15 5.07 -2.56
C TYR A 580 1.08 5.02 -3.47
N ASN A 581 1.04 4.23 -4.51
CA ASN A 581 2.10 4.08 -5.49
C ASN A 581 2.41 5.41 -6.21
N TRP A 582 3.70 5.77 -6.31
CA TRP A 582 4.20 6.97 -6.94
C TRP A 582 4.60 6.78 -8.41
N ALA A 583 4.72 5.56 -8.89
CA ALA A 583 5.16 5.28 -10.25
C ALA A 583 4.23 5.92 -11.29
N ALA A 584 4.79 6.69 -12.21
CA ALA A 584 4.02 7.45 -13.20
C ALA A 584 3.32 6.55 -14.23
N ASN A 585 3.89 5.40 -14.52
CA ASN A 585 3.38 4.41 -15.47
C ASN A 585 2.38 3.40 -14.87
N ASP A 586 2.16 3.43 -13.56
CA ASP A 586 1.15 2.60 -12.90
C ASP A 586 -0.21 3.33 -12.95
N PRO A 587 -1.28 2.73 -13.47
CA PRO A 587 -2.59 3.37 -13.61
C PRO A 587 -3.35 3.50 -12.29
N MET A 588 -2.83 3.00 -11.17
CA MET A 588 -3.49 3.03 -9.86
C MET A 588 -3.83 4.47 -9.44
N CYS A 589 -5.11 4.72 -9.29
CA CYS A 589 -5.75 5.91 -8.74
C CYS A 589 -5.19 7.28 -9.18
N PRO A 590 -5.63 7.84 -10.31
CA PRO A 590 -5.24 9.19 -10.75
C PRO A 590 -5.53 10.28 -9.71
N SER A 591 -6.65 10.18 -8.98
CA SER A 591 -7.01 11.15 -7.92
C SER A 591 -5.93 11.25 -6.85
N TRP A 592 -5.40 10.12 -6.39
CA TRP A 592 -4.30 10.08 -5.44
C TRP A 592 -3.02 10.68 -6.03
N LYS A 593 -2.66 10.30 -7.27
CA LYS A 593 -1.43 10.76 -7.90
C LYS A 593 -1.35 12.27 -8.09
N VAL A 594 -2.50 12.91 -8.33
CA VAL A 594 -2.58 14.37 -8.47
C VAL A 594 -2.63 15.09 -7.13
N SER A 595 -3.48 14.60 -6.20
CA SER A 595 -3.74 15.33 -4.94
C SER A 595 -2.74 15.06 -3.84
N ARG A 596 -2.09 13.88 -3.83
CA ARG A 596 -1.30 13.36 -2.72
C ARG A 596 -2.05 13.34 -1.38
N ASP A 597 -3.37 13.49 -1.44
CA ASP A 597 -4.25 13.43 -0.28
C ASP A 597 -4.76 11.98 -0.08
N ARG A 598 -4.42 11.39 1.06
CA ARG A 598 -4.78 10.00 1.39
C ARG A 598 -6.29 9.77 1.44
N VAL A 599 -7.08 10.79 1.74
CA VAL A 599 -8.55 10.74 1.72
C VAL A 599 -9.07 10.42 0.32
N GLN A 600 -8.35 10.84 -0.72
CA GLN A 600 -8.71 10.61 -2.12
C GLN A 600 -8.17 9.31 -2.74
N SER A 601 -7.55 8.47 -1.93
CA SER A 601 -7.05 7.16 -2.37
C SER A 601 -8.10 6.05 -2.25
N PRO A 602 -7.97 4.91 -2.93
CA PRO A 602 -8.81 3.73 -2.71
C PRO A 602 -8.85 3.25 -1.27
N LYS A 603 -7.69 3.16 -0.57
CA LYS A 603 -7.62 2.84 0.86
C LYS A 603 -8.39 3.87 1.69
N GLY A 604 -8.19 5.16 1.44
CA GLY A 604 -8.89 6.22 2.17
C GLY A 604 -10.40 6.10 2.02
N ARG A 605 -10.89 5.97 0.79
CA ARG A 605 -12.32 5.80 0.51
C ARG A 605 -12.90 4.53 1.13
N ALA A 606 -12.18 3.42 1.11
CA ALA A 606 -12.58 2.17 1.77
C ALA A 606 -12.66 2.35 3.30
N SER A 607 -11.69 3.04 3.92
CA SER A 607 -11.71 3.37 5.36
C SER A 607 -12.91 4.24 5.72
N LEU A 608 -13.22 5.25 4.91
CA LEU A 608 -14.37 6.13 5.12
C LEU A 608 -15.71 5.37 5.01
N ILE A 609 -15.84 4.47 4.04
CA ILE A 609 -17.04 3.63 3.91
C ILE A 609 -17.17 2.68 5.10
N ARG A 610 -16.09 2.03 5.55
CA ARG A 610 -16.14 1.15 6.73
C ARG A 610 -16.61 1.92 7.97
N GLU A 611 -16.07 3.09 8.21
CA GLU A 611 -16.48 3.97 9.30
C GLU A 611 -17.95 4.40 9.16
N TRP A 612 -18.36 4.78 7.96
CA TRP A 612 -19.73 5.15 7.66
C TRP A 612 -20.71 4.00 7.93
N LEU A 613 -20.39 2.77 7.50
CA LEU A 613 -21.19 1.57 7.74
C LEU A 613 -21.29 1.25 9.24
N ARG A 614 -20.19 1.40 9.97
CA ARG A 614 -20.15 1.21 11.42
C ARG A 614 -21.07 2.20 12.15
N GLN A 615 -21.01 3.48 11.78
CA GLN A 615 -21.91 4.50 12.36
C GLN A 615 -23.37 4.23 11.98
N MET A 616 -23.66 3.82 10.74
CA MET A 616 -24.99 3.39 10.33
C MET A 616 -25.55 2.24 11.20
N ALA A 617 -24.72 1.25 11.48
CA ALA A 617 -25.10 0.13 12.35
C ALA A 617 -25.38 0.58 13.79
N ARG A 618 -24.58 1.50 14.35
CA ARG A 618 -24.84 2.09 15.68
C ARG A 618 -26.17 2.83 15.77
N GLU A 619 -26.56 3.49 14.69
CA GLU A 619 -27.85 4.18 14.56
C GLU A 619 -29.00 3.23 14.16
N GLY A 620 -28.78 1.90 14.16
CA GLY A 620 -29.77 0.88 13.82
C GLY A 620 -30.19 0.87 12.35
N ALA A 621 -29.43 1.46 11.45
CA ALA A 621 -29.72 1.48 10.02
C ALA A 621 -28.96 0.35 9.29
N ASP A 622 -29.66 -0.39 8.42
CA ASP A 622 -29.09 -1.37 7.52
C ASP A 622 -29.02 -0.81 6.08
N PRO A 623 -27.82 -0.39 5.61
CA PRO A 623 -27.63 0.12 4.25
C PRO A 623 -28.04 -0.88 3.16
N THR A 624 -27.78 -2.18 3.34
CA THR A 624 -28.10 -3.22 2.34
C THR A 624 -29.59 -3.41 2.20
N ALA A 625 -30.31 -3.48 3.31
CA ALA A 625 -31.77 -3.53 3.29
C ALA A 625 -32.41 -2.27 2.70
N LEU A 626 -31.82 -1.10 2.91
CA LEU A 626 -32.29 0.17 2.31
C LEU A 626 -32.07 0.21 0.79
N LEU A 627 -30.96 -0.35 0.28
CA LEU A 627 -30.72 -0.48 -1.17
C LEU A 627 -31.70 -1.46 -1.85
N ALA A 628 -32.10 -2.52 -1.15
CA ALA A 628 -33.02 -3.52 -1.65
C ALA A 628 -34.47 -3.04 -1.74
N LYS A 629 -34.90 -2.06 -0.90
CA LYS A 629 -36.29 -1.56 -0.86
C LYS A 629 -36.71 -0.92 -2.17
N PRO A 630 -37.83 -1.38 -2.78
CA PRO A 630 -38.36 -0.74 -4.00
C PRO A 630 -38.82 0.70 -3.67
N ARG A 631 -38.48 1.64 -4.56
CA ARG A 631 -38.90 3.03 -4.44
C ARG A 631 -39.59 3.50 -5.72
N HIS A 632 -40.76 4.13 -5.55
CA HIS A 632 -41.48 4.75 -6.65
C HIS A 632 -40.96 6.17 -6.88
N TRP A 633 -40.90 6.63 -8.13
CA TRP A 633 -40.38 7.96 -8.49
C TRP A 633 -41.19 9.11 -7.84
N LEU A 634 -42.49 8.94 -7.62
CA LEU A 634 -43.32 9.92 -6.90
C LEU A 634 -42.83 10.20 -5.48
N LYS A 635 -42.29 9.17 -4.81
CA LYS A 635 -41.75 9.32 -3.44
C LYS A 635 -40.52 10.22 -3.45
N GLU A 636 -39.74 10.22 -4.51
CA GLU A 636 -38.57 11.11 -4.64
C GLU A 636 -38.99 12.60 -4.72
N ILE A 637 -40.09 12.88 -5.40
CA ILE A 637 -40.65 14.26 -5.47
C ILE A 637 -41.27 14.68 -4.14
N ILE A 638 -42.07 13.81 -3.52
CA ILE A 638 -42.70 14.09 -2.23
C ILE A 638 -41.66 14.34 -1.13
N GLU A 639 -40.58 13.60 -1.12
CA GLU A 639 -39.51 13.74 -0.11
C GLU A 639 -38.54 14.90 -0.39
N LEU A 640 -38.59 15.57 -1.55
CA LEU A 640 -37.64 16.64 -1.93
C LEU A 640 -37.62 17.80 -0.92
N PRO A 641 -38.76 18.35 -0.39
CA PRO A 641 -38.71 19.41 0.60
C PRO A 641 -38.01 18.98 1.89
N LEU A 642 -38.20 17.71 2.30
CA LEU A 642 -37.57 17.15 3.50
C LEU A 642 -36.05 17.01 3.29
N ARG A 643 -35.60 16.54 2.08
CA ARG A 643 -34.19 16.44 1.74
C ARG A 643 -33.49 17.81 1.68
N LEU A 644 -34.18 18.83 1.19
CA LEU A 644 -33.68 20.21 1.20
C LEU A 644 -33.53 20.75 2.64
N ARG A 645 -34.52 20.45 3.49
CA ARG A 645 -34.45 20.79 4.93
C ARG A 645 -33.28 20.09 5.62
N ASN A 646 -33.09 18.77 5.37
CA ASN A 646 -31.99 18.00 5.94
C ASN A 646 -30.63 18.58 5.52
N ARG A 647 -30.46 18.94 4.25
CA ARG A 647 -29.19 19.55 3.76
C ARG A 647 -28.85 20.85 4.51
N ARG A 648 -29.84 21.64 4.89
CA ARG A 648 -29.62 22.88 5.63
C ARG A 648 -29.35 22.65 7.11
N ARG A 649 -29.97 21.62 7.71
CA ARG A 649 -29.87 21.30 9.13
C ARG A 649 -28.62 20.51 9.48
N ASP A 650 -28.29 19.50 8.69
CA ASP A 650 -27.31 18.48 9.03
C ASP A 650 -25.95 18.79 8.37
N THR A 651 -25.48 20.02 8.48
CA THR A 651 -24.25 20.51 7.82
C THR A 651 -22.97 19.80 8.28
N THR A 652 -22.99 19.21 9.48
CA THR A 652 -21.86 18.50 10.11
C THR A 652 -21.95 16.99 9.96
N ASP A 653 -22.93 16.46 9.20
CA ASP A 653 -23.09 15.03 8.99
C ASP A 653 -21.84 14.45 8.31
N PHE A 654 -21.26 13.42 8.91
CA PHE A 654 -20.09 12.70 8.38
C PHE A 654 -20.28 12.21 6.93
N SER A 655 -21.50 11.89 6.54
CA SER A 655 -21.84 11.52 5.16
C SER A 655 -21.40 12.58 4.14
N HIS A 656 -21.29 13.86 4.52
CA HIS A 656 -20.81 14.92 3.64
C HIS A 656 -19.31 14.82 3.37
N GLN A 657 -18.51 14.49 4.40
CA GLN A 657 -17.07 14.27 4.24
C GLN A 657 -16.80 13.03 3.37
N VAL A 658 -17.55 11.94 3.60
CA VAL A 658 -17.49 10.74 2.74
C VAL A 658 -17.84 11.09 1.30
N LYS A 659 -18.91 11.85 1.06
CA LYS A 659 -19.32 12.29 -0.28
C LYS A 659 -18.25 13.14 -0.95
N ALA A 660 -17.61 14.05 -0.23
CA ALA A 660 -16.54 14.91 -0.75
C ALA A 660 -15.39 14.04 -1.31
N SER A 661 -14.95 13.02 -0.57
CA SER A 661 -13.96 12.04 -1.03
C SER A 661 -14.44 11.25 -2.26
N MET A 662 -15.71 10.80 -2.27
CA MET A 662 -16.25 10.05 -3.40
C MET A 662 -16.40 10.88 -4.68
N ASN A 663 -16.64 12.19 -4.57
CA ASN A 663 -16.78 13.07 -5.73
C ASN A 663 -15.49 13.25 -6.54
N THR A 664 -14.33 13.05 -5.93
CA THR A 664 -13.02 13.13 -6.62
C THR A 664 -12.62 11.81 -7.30
N CYS A 665 -13.41 10.75 -7.16
CA CYS A 665 -13.18 9.47 -7.85
C CYS A 665 -13.66 9.56 -9.30
N LEU A 666 -12.77 9.27 -10.25
CA LEU A 666 -13.07 9.26 -11.69
C LEU A 666 -13.86 8.01 -12.15
N ALA A 667 -14.08 7.06 -11.26
CA ALA A 667 -14.71 5.76 -11.56
C ALA A 667 -14.04 4.96 -12.71
N CYS A 668 -12.71 5.12 -12.87
CA CYS A 668 -11.92 4.49 -13.93
C CYS A 668 -11.67 2.98 -13.72
N LYS A 669 -12.04 2.41 -12.56
CA LYS A 669 -11.84 1.00 -12.17
C LYS A 669 -10.39 0.49 -12.10
N SER A 670 -9.36 1.31 -12.33
CA SER A 670 -7.96 0.89 -12.24
C SER A 670 -7.61 0.26 -10.87
N CYS A 671 -8.28 0.68 -9.80
CA CYS A 671 -8.09 0.08 -8.48
C CYS A 671 -8.46 -1.42 -8.45
N VAL A 672 -9.45 -1.88 -9.19
CA VAL A 672 -9.87 -3.31 -9.23
C VAL A 672 -8.78 -4.19 -9.84
N GLY A 673 -8.13 -3.71 -10.92
CA GLY A 673 -7.08 -4.45 -11.61
C GLY A 673 -5.74 -4.45 -10.86
N GLN A 674 -5.39 -3.30 -10.27
CA GLN A 674 -4.07 -3.09 -9.65
C GLN A 674 -4.02 -3.46 -8.15
N CYS A 675 -5.14 -3.39 -7.44
CA CYS A 675 -5.16 -3.70 -6.01
C CYS A 675 -5.11 -5.22 -5.77
N PRO A 676 -4.15 -5.74 -5.00
CA PRO A 676 -4.06 -7.17 -4.71
C PRO A 676 -5.28 -7.69 -3.94
N ILE A 677 -6.00 -6.81 -3.21
CA ILE A 677 -7.22 -7.13 -2.44
C ILE A 677 -8.50 -6.88 -3.26
N LYS A 678 -8.38 -6.41 -4.51
CA LYS A 678 -9.52 -6.16 -5.41
C LYS A 678 -10.53 -5.14 -4.87
N VAL A 679 -10.07 -4.10 -4.18
CA VAL A 679 -10.93 -2.97 -3.75
C VAL A 679 -11.58 -2.31 -4.97
N ASP A 680 -12.92 -2.24 -5.02
CA ASP A 680 -13.68 -1.62 -6.12
C ASP A 680 -14.36 -0.32 -5.66
N VAL A 681 -13.63 0.78 -5.75
CA VAL A 681 -14.15 2.11 -5.37
C VAL A 681 -15.38 2.51 -6.19
N PRO A 682 -15.43 2.38 -7.52
CA PRO A 682 -16.63 2.67 -8.31
C PRO A 682 -17.89 1.97 -7.83
N GLU A 683 -17.79 0.70 -7.42
CA GLU A 683 -18.93 -0.08 -6.95
C GLU A 683 -19.48 0.47 -5.63
N PHE A 684 -18.66 0.52 -4.56
CA PHE A 684 -19.17 1.00 -3.28
C PHE A 684 -19.51 2.51 -3.29
N ARG A 685 -18.85 3.31 -4.16
CA ARG A 685 -19.21 4.72 -4.39
C ARG A 685 -20.63 4.83 -4.93
N SER A 686 -20.98 4.01 -5.90
CA SER A 686 -22.33 3.97 -6.50
C SER A 686 -23.38 3.61 -5.44
N LYS A 687 -23.13 2.58 -4.61
CA LYS A 687 -23.99 2.19 -3.48
C LYS A 687 -24.15 3.33 -2.46
N PHE A 688 -23.04 3.94 -2.07
CA PHE A 688 -23.04 5.07 -1.15
C PHE A 688 -23.84 6.26 -1.68
N LEU A 689 -23.65 6.66 -2.95
CA LEU A 689 -24.38 7.77 -3.56
C LEU A 689 -25.90 7.49 -3.64
N ALA A 690 -26.28 6.26 -3.97
CA ALA A 690 -27.67 5.83 -3.96
C ALA A 690 -28.31 6.04 -2.57
N LEU A 691 -27.59 5.64 -1.51
CA LEU A 691 -28.02 5.82 -0.12
C LEU A 691 -27.99 7.28 0.33
N TYR A 692 -26.92 8.00 0.07
CA TYR A 692 -26.76 9.41 0.42
C TYR A 692 -27.96 10.27 -0.06
N HIS A 693 -28.37 10.04 -1.30
CA HIS A 693 -29.50 10.75 -1.90
C HIS A 693 -30.89 10.28 -1.42
N LEU A 694 -30.95 9.31 -0.52
CA LEU A 694 -32.19 9.04 0.24
C LEU A 694 -32.47 10.11 1.31
N ARG A 695 -31.41 10.78 1.80
CA ARG A 695 -31.50 11.81 2.85
C ARG A 695 -31.31 13.23 2.31
N TYR A 696 -30.46 13.41 1.30
CA TYR A 696 -30.06 14.71 0.75
C TYR A 696 -30.45 14.85 -0.72
N PRO A 697 -30.72 16.08 -1.19
CA PRO A 697 -31.13 16.32 -2.58
C PRO A 697 -30.00 15.90 -3.54
N ARG A 698 -30.39 15.35 -4.68
CA ARG A 698 -29.49 15.01 -5.77
C ARG A 698 -29.25 16.24 -6.67
N PRO A 699 -28.01 16.56 -7.07
CA PRO A 699 -27.73 17.65 -7.99
C PRO A 699 -28.37 17.42 -9.37
N LEU A 700 -28.83 18.51 -10.01
CA LEU A 700 -29.43 18.43 -11.36
C LEU A 700 -28.45 17.83 -12.39
N LYS A 701 -27.15 18.12 -12.28
CA LYS A 701 -26.12 17.53 -13.14
C LYS A 701 -26.14 16.00 -13.14
N ASP A 702 -26.43 15.36 -12.00
CA ASP A 702 -26.45 13.89 -11.93
C ASP A 702 -27.58 13.30 -12.80
N TYR A 703 -28.73 13.98 -12.88
CA TYR A 703 -29.82 13.57 -13.77
C TYR A 703 -29.45 13.80 -15.22
N LEU A 704 -28.83 14.95 -15.54
CA LEU A 704 -28.38 15.26 -16.91
C LEU A 704 -27.36 14.22 -17.38
N VAL A 705 -26.30 13.99 -16.62
CA VAL A 705 -25.23 13.04 -16.97
C VAL A 705 -25.77 11.61 -17.01
N GLY A 706 -26.60 11.22 -16.03
CA GLY A 706 -27.21 9.87 -16.01
C GLY A 706 -28.12 9.59 -17.20
N SER A 707 -28.68 10.61 -17.83
CA SER A 707 -29.53 10.47 -19.03
C SER A 707 -28.81 10.62 -20.37
N LEU A 708 -27.50 10.91 -20.37
CA LEU A 708 -26.73 11.17 -21.60
C LEU A 708 -26.87 10.06 -22.64
N GLU A 709 -26.75 8.81 -22.29
CA GLU A 709 -26.83 7.67 -23.21
C GLU A 709 -28.19 7.56 -23.90
N PHE A 710 -29.25 8.14 -23.32
CA PHE A 710 -30.58 8.18 -23.92
C PHE A 710 -30.82 9.44 -24.73
N ILE A 711 -30.14 10.54 -24.42
CA ILE A 711 -30.25 11.83 -25.11
C ILE A 711 -29.38 11.87 -26.36
N LEU A 712 -28.15 11.32 -26.32
CA LEU A 712 -27.16 11.41 -27.39
C LEU A 712 -27.63 10.82 -28.72
N PRO A 713 -28.35 9.68 -28.84
CA PRO A 713 -28.87 9.17 -30.10
C PRO A 713 -29.81 10.15 -30.79
N TRP A 714 -30.54 10.98 -30.02
CA TRP A 714 -31.43 12.01 -30.55
C TRP A 714 -30.68 13.29 -30.90
N ALA A 715 -29.79 13.74 -30.03
CA ALA A 715 -28.99 14.94 -30.25
C ALA A 715 -28.05 14.79 -31.44
N ALA A 716 -27.51 13.59 -31.67
CA ALA A 716 -26.66 13.27 -32.82
C ALA A 716 -27.39 13.37 -34.20
N LYS A 717 -28.73 13.48 -34.26
CA LYS A 717 -29.45 13.77 -35.49
C LYS A 717 -29.33 15.23 -35.88
N VAL A 718 -29.04 16.13 -34.95
CA VAL A 718 -28.89 17.57 -35.16
C VAL A 718 -27.61 18.12 -34.52
N PRO A 719 -26.41 17.61 -34.85
CA PRO A 719 -25.20 17.88 -34.14
C PRO A 719 -24.78 19.36 -34.21
N ARG A 720 -25.08 20.05 -35.33
CA ARG A 720 -24.77 21.48 -35.46
C ARG A 720 -25.57 22.33 -34.48
N LEU A 721 -26.85 22.01 -34.27
CA LEU A 721 -27.71 22.72 -33.31
C LEU A 721 -27.20 22.49 -31.86
N TYR A 722 -26.93 21.24 -31.48
CA TYR A 722 -26.38 20.89 -30.17
C TYR A 722 -25.08 21.63 -29.92
N ASN A 723 -24.13 21.55 -30.84
CA ASN A 723 -22.81 22.18 -30.70
C ASN A 723 -22.93 23.72 -30.65
N GLY A 724 -23.85 24.32 -31.40
CA GLY A 724 -24.14 25.76 -31.36
C GLY A 724 -24.73 26.20 -30.01
N LEU A 725 -25.68 25.43 -29.45
CA LEU A 725 -26.28 25.68 -28.16
C LEU A 725 -25.22 25.58 -27.03
N MET A 726 -24.38 24.53 -27.04
CA MET A 726 -23.34 24.34 -26.05
C MET A 726 -22.18 25.37 -26.14
N ALA A 727 -21.95 25.93 -27.33
CA ALA A 727 -20.97 27.02 -27.52
C ALA A 727 -21.53 28.42 -27.16
N PHE A 728 -22.87 28.56 -27.05
CA PHE A 728 -23.50 29.86 -26.79
C PHE A 728 -23.28 30.28 -25.32
N GLY A 729 -22.55 31.36 -25.09
CA GLY A 729 -22.10 31.84 -23.77
C GLY A 729 -23.19 31.91 -22.70
N PRO A 730 -24.37 32.52 -22.96
CA PRO A 730 -25.46 32.56 -21.97
C PRO A 730 -25.97 31.18 -21.53
N ILE A 731 -26.09 30.21 -22.46
CA ILE A 731 -26.49 28.83 -22.14
C ILE A 731 -25.42 28.14 -21.34
N LYS A 732 -24.15 28.27 -21.73
CA LYS A 732 -23.01 27.72 -20.98
C LYS A 732 -22.98 28.24 -19.55
N THR A 733 -23.17 29.55 -19.36
CA THR A 733 -23.23 30.19 -18.02
C THR A 733 -24.43 29.69 -17.21
N LEU A 734 -25.61 29.51 -17.82
CA LEU A 734 -26.79 28.98 -17.17
C LEU A 734 -26.57 27.53 -16.73
N LEU A 735 -26.05 26.68 -17.61
CA LEU A 735 -25.74 25.29 -17.32
C LEU A 735 -24.69 25.15 -16.19
N SER A 736 -23.62 25.96 -16.22
CA SER A 736 -22.61 25.97 -15.19
C SER A 736 -23.19 26.41 -13.83
N ARG A 737 -23.87 27.55 -13.76
CA ARG A 737 -24.38 28.12 -12.51
C ARG A 737 -25.58 27.39 -11.92
N VAL A 738 -26.53 26.94 -12.76
CA VAL A 738 -27.80 26.34 -12.28
C VAL A 738 -27.72 24.82 -12.20
N VAL A 739 -27.13 24.19 -13.21
CA VAL A 739 -27.03 22.72 -13.29
C VAL A 739 -25.74 22.21 -12.70
N GLY A 740 -24.66 22.99 -12.70
CA GLY A 740 -23.31 22.58 -12.31
C GLY A 740 -22.63 21.75 -13.40
N PHE A 741 -22.94 22.04 -14.68
CA PHE A 741 -22.39 21.37 -15.86
C PHE A 741 -21.52 22.37 -16.63
N GLU A 742 -20.20 22.19 -16.54
CA GLU A 742 -19.22 23.18 -17.00
C GLU A 742 -19.05 23.20 -18.52
N ASP A 743 -18.89 22.02 -19.14
CA ASP A 743 -18.65 21.90 -20.56
C ASP A 743 -19.12 20.55 -21.12
N SER A 744 -19.33 20.48 -22.42
CA SER A 744 -19.64 19.26 -23.16
C SER A 744 -18.70 19.14 -24.36
N PRO A 745 -18.14 17.94 -24.64
CA PRO A 745 -17.50 17.67 -25.90
C PRO A 745 -18.44 17.97 -27.09
N LYS A 746 -17.85 18.34 -28.24
CA LYS A 746 -18.64 18.55 -29.47
C LYS A 746 -19.16 17.22 -30.00
N LEU A 747 -20.44 17.14 -30.31
CA LEU A 747 -20.98 15.99 -31.00
C LEU A 747 -20.37 15.87 -32.40
N SER A 748 -20.00 14.65 -32.77
CA SER A 748 -19.53 14.35 -34.13
C SER A 748 -20.59 14.63 -35.14
N GLY A 749 -20.19 15.19 -36.27
CA GLY A 749 -21.06 15.32 -37.47
C GLY A 749 -21.16 14.03 -38.28
N ILE A 750 -20.46 12.96 -37.92
CA ILE A 750 -20.38 11.70 -38.64
C ILE A 750 -21.44 10.73 -38.08
N ASN A 751 -22.23 10.15 -38.98
CA ASN A 751 -23.09 9.03 -38.60
C ASN A 751 -22.24 7.74 -38.63
N LEU A 752 -21.96 7.16 -37.48
CA LEU A 752 -21.08 6.00 -37.36
C LEU A 752 -21.52 4.81 -38.20
N ALA A 753 -22.81 4.45 -38.10
CA ALA A 753 -23.35 3.29 -38.82
C ALA A 753 -23.26 3.47 -40.36
N GLN A 754 -23.55 4.68 -40.85
CA GLN A 754 -23.42 4.97 -42.27
C GLN A 754 -21.97 4.99 -42.75
N ALA A 755 -21.08 5.61 -41.97
CA ALA A 755 -19.64 5.67 -42.29
C ALA A 755 -18.99 4.29 -42.33
N LEU A 756 -19.31 3.43 -41.40
CA LEU A 756 -18.82 2.05 -41.37
C LEU A 756 -19.45 1.16 -42.44
N SER A 757 -20.74 1.34 -42.72
CA SER A 757 -21.40 0.62 -43.82
C SER A 757 -20.77 0.97 -45.19
N ALA A 758 -20.36 2.24 -45.39
CA ALA A 758 -19.64 2.68 -46.60
C ALA A 758 -18.25 2.02 -46.74
N GLN A 759 -17.68 1.54 -45.62
CA GLN A 759 -16.42 0.80 -45.54
C GLN A 759 -16.60 -0.73 -45.53
N GLY A 760 -17.83 -1.22 -45.78
CA GLY A 760 -18.13 -2.65 -45.81
C GLY A 760 -18.29 -3.30 -44.42
N VAL A 761 -18.39 -2.51 -43.34
CA VAL A 761 -18.62 -3.01 -41.98
C VAL A 761 -20.14 -3.07 -41.73
N ALA A 762 -20.68 -4.28 -41.59
CA ALA A 762 -22.10 -4.50 -41.35
C ALA A 762 -22.46 -4.44 -39.87
N LEU A 763 -23.73 -4.22 -39.54
CA LEU A 763 -24.25 -4.38 -38.19
C LEU A 763 -24.29 -5.88 -37.81
N ALA A 764 -23.84 -6.19 -36.61
CA ALA A 764 -23.85 -7.53 -35.99
C ALA A 764 -25.28 -7.90 -35.58
N THR A 765 -26.14 -8.25 -36.56
CA THR A 765 -27.45 -8.83 -36.31
C THR A 765 -27.38 -10.35 -36.45
N PRO A 766 -28.29 -11.12 -35.82
CA PRO A 766 -28.33 -12.58 -36.00
C PRO A 766 -28.38 -12.99 -37.48
N GLN A 767 -29.11 -12.25 -38.31
CA GLN A 767 -29.20 -12.50 -39.75
C GLN A 767 -27.88 -12.22 -40.47
N ALA A 768 -27.22 -11.08 -40.14
CA ALA A 768 -25.94 -10.73 -40.75
C ALA A 768 -24.84 -11.76 -40.38
N ILE A 769 -24.84 -12.22 -39.12
CA ILE A 769 -23.87 -13.21 -38.62
C ILE A 769 -24.12 -14.59 -39.28
N ALA A 770 -25.39 -14.99 -39.45
CA ALA A 770 -25.75 -16.24 -40.12
C ALA A 770 -25.39 -16.26 -41.62
N ALA A 771 -25.34 -15.09 -42.24
CA ALA A 771 -25.00 -14.93 -43.66
C ALA A 771 -23.48 -14.91 -43.95
N LEU A 772 -22.62 -14.92 -42.91
CA LEU A 772 -21.16 -14.94 -43.08
C LEU A 772 -20.69 -16.28 -43.66
N SER A 773 -19.76 -16.22 -44.60
CA SER A 773 -19.05 -17.43 -45.06
C SER A 773 -18.20 -18.03 -43.94
N PRO A 774 -17.84 -19.32 -44.01
CA PRO A 774 -16.94 -19.93 -42.99
C PRO A 774 -15.63 -19.18 -42.83
N GLU A 775 -15.05 -18.65 -43.89
CA GLU A 775 -13.82 -17.84 -43.87
C GLU A 775 -14.03 -16.48 -43.17
N GLN A 776 -15.13 -15.80 -43.47
CA GLN A 776 -15.48 -14.55 -42.79
C GLN A 776 -15.75 -14.79 -41.31
N LYS A 777 -16.45 -15.87 -40.94
CA LYS A 777 -16.77 -16.21 -39.57
C LYS A 777 -15.54 -16.51 -38.76
N ALA A 778 -14.53 -17.18 -39.35
CA ALA A 778 -13.24 -17.46 -38.67
C ALA A 778 -12.43 -16.20 -38.35
N ARG A 779 -12.66 -15.10 -39.08
CA ARG A 779 -11.99 -13.80 -38.89
C ARG A 779 -12.89 -12.73 -38.28
N ALA A 780 -14.16 -13.05 -38.00
CA ALA A 780 -15.14 -12.08 -37.55
C ALA A 780 -14.85 -11.59 -36.13
N VAL A 781 -14.96 -10.27 -35.93
CA VAL A 781 -14.82 -9.61 -34.62
C VAL A 781 -15.98 -8.60 -34.48
N VAL A 782 -16.68 -8.64 -33.35
CA VAL A 782 -17.77 -7.71 -33.06
C VAL A 782 -17.27 -6.54 -32.27
N LEU A 783 -17.33 -5.31 -32.82
CA LEU A 783 -17.06 -4.06 -32.12
C LEU A 783 -18.28 -3.65 -31.30
N VAL A 784 -18.11 -3.62 -29.97
CA VAL A 784 -19.14 -3.18 -29.03
C VAL A 784 -19.05 -1.66 -28.88
N GLN A 785 -20.22 -0.98 -29.07
CA GLN A 785 -20.31 0.46 -28.97
C GLN A 785 -20.53 0.95 -27.54
N ASP A 786 -19.98 2.13 -27.23
CA ASP A 786 -20.36 2.99 -26.13
C ASP A 786 -20.83 4.36 -26.61
N ALA A 787 -21.46 5.13 -25.72
CA ALA A 787 -22.04 6.41 -26.11
C ALA A 787 -20.99 7.49 -26.42
N PHE A 788 -19.83 7.48 -25.77
CA PHE A 788 -18.83 8.53 -25.94
C PHE A 788 -18.11 8.38 -27.28
N THR A 789 -17.57 7.20 -27.56
CA THR A 789 -16.88 6.94 -28.82
C THR A 789 -17.85 6.97 -30.00
N SER A 790 -19.11 6.51 -29.84
CA SER A 790 -20.08 6.51 -30.92
C SER A 790 -20.57 7.90 -31.34
N TYR A 791 -20.67 8.87 -30.39
CA TYR A 791 -21.30 10.17 -30.67
C TYR A 791 -20.35 11.37 -30.53
N PHE A 792 -19.27 11.30 -29.81
CA PHE A 792 -18.31 12.39 -29.68
C PHE A 792 -17.02 12.10 -30.45
N GLU A 793 -16.44 10.90 -30.30
CA GLU A 793 -15.17 10.51 -30.92
C GLU A 793 -15.35 9.45 -32.01
N THR A 794 -16.33 9.63 -32.85
CA THR A 794 -16.76 8.66 -33.86
C THR A 794 -15.62 8.18 -34.78
N GLN A 795 -14.64 9.05 -35.07
CA GLN A 795 -13.50 8.70 -35.92
C GLN A 795 -12.65 7.56 -35.31
N VAL A 796 -12.53 7.50 -33.98
CA VAL A 796 -11.77 6.43 -33.31
C VAL A 796 -12.36 5.05 -33.59
N VAL A 797 -13.69 4.94 -33.59
CA VAL A 797 -14.35 3.66 -33.90
C VAL A 797 -14.15 3.27 -35.37
N ILE A 798 -14.19 4.26 -36.27
CA ILE A 798 -13.95 4.05 -37.70
C ILE A 798 -12.50 3.56 -37.90
N ASP A 799 -11.54 4.23 -37.30
CA ASP A 799 -10.11 3.90 -37.43
C ASP A 799 -9.81 2.51 -36.85
N ALA A 800 -10.43 2.14 -35.71
CA ALA A 800 -10.33 0.80 -35.16
C ALA A 800 -10.88 -0.29 -36.07
N ALA A 801 -12.06 -0.04 -36.69
CA ALA A 801 -12.64 -0.97 -37.64
C ALA A 801 -11.78 -1.15 -38.91
N LEU A 802 -11.23 -0.05 -39.45
CA LEU A 802 -10.33 -0.08 -40.60
C LEU A 802 -8.99 -0.77 -40.27
N LEU A 803 -8.48 -0.57 -39.07
CA LEU A 803 -7.27 -1.27 -38.60
C LEU A 803 -7.51 -2.79 -38.55
N LEU A 804 -8.62 -3.22 -37.98
CA LEU A 804 -8.99 -4.64 -37.96
C LEU A 804 -9.10 -5.22 -39.37
N GLN A 805 -9.71 -4.50 -40.33
CA GLN A 805 -9.76 -4.94 -41.73
C GLN A 805 -8.36 -5.07 -42.35
N LYS A 806 -7.47 -4.10 -42.11
CA LYS A 806 -6.08 -4.14 -42.57
C LYS A 806 -5.27 -5.31 -41.97
N LEU A 807 -5.60 -5.71 -40.74
CA LEU A 807 -5.02 -6.89 -40.08
C LEU A 807 -5.65 -8.21 -40.53
N GLY A 808 -6.60 -8.17 -41.47
CA GLY A 808 -7.26 -9.35 -42.07
C GLY A 808 -8.45 -9.87 -41.27
N PHE A 809 -8.92 -9.15 -40.22
CA PHE A 809 -10.15 -9.47 -39.53
C PHE A 809 -11.39 -8.97 -40.32
N TYR A 810 -12.56 -9.52 -39.98
CA TYR A 810 -13.84 -9.13 -40.52
C TYR A 810 -14.68 -8.43 -39.42
N PRO A 811 -14.56 -7.10 -39.26
CA PRO A 811 -15.24 -6.37 -38.19
C PRO A 811 -16.73 -6.27 -38.47
N LEU A 812 -17.54 -6.45 -37.45
CA LEU A 812 -18.97 -6.19 -37.40
C LEU A 812 -19.24 -5.17 -36.28
N LEU A 813 -20.21 -4.27 -36.48
CA LEU A 813 -20.58 -3.29 -35.48
C LEU A 813 -21.77 -3.79 -34.65
N ALA A 814 -21.64 -3.95 -33.32
CA ALA A 814 -22.79 -4.25 -32.47
C ALA A 814 -23.83 -3.11 -32.54
N PRO A 815 -25.15 -3.39 -32.49
CA PRO A 815 -26.17 -2.35 -32.38
C PRO A 815 -25.89 -1.48 -31.12
N PHE A 816 -26.06 -0.16 -31.25
CA PHE A 816 -25.89 0.72 -30.09
C PHE A 816 -26.93 0.43 -29.01
N GLN A 817 -26.48 0.24 -27.81
CA GLN A 817 -27.29 0.19 -26.59
C GLN A 817 -26.60 0.93 -25.47
N ALA A 818 -27.40 1.62 -24.63
CA ALA A 818 -26.89 2.21 -23.41
C ALA A 818 -26.33 1.10 -22.50
N ASN A 819 -25.13 1.31 -21.98
CA ASN A 819 -24.47 0.38 -21.04
C ASN A 819 -24.77 0.71 -19.57
N GLY A 820 -25.28 1.90 -19.30
CA GLY A 820 -25.64 2.38 -17.98
C GLY A 820 -24.47 2.90 -17.14
N LYS A 821 -23.26 3.02 -17.68
CA LYS A 821 -22.07 3.53 -16.96
C LYS A 821 -22.34 4.89 -16.28
N PRO A 822 -22.96 5.90 -16.94
CA PRO A 822 -23.32 7.16 -16.29
C PRO A 822 -24.32 6.98 -15.14
N LEU A 823 -25.29 6.08 -15.27
CA LEU A 823 -26.26 5.77 -14.23
C LEU A 823 -25.57 5.13 -13.01
N HIS A 824 -24.67 4.17 -13.24
CA HIS A 824 -23.88 3.52 -12.19
C HIS A 824 -23.02 4.54 -11.44
N VAL A 825 -22.23 5.32 -12.17
CA VAL A 825 -21.31 6.33 -11.60
C VAL A 825 -22.03 7.33 -10.71
N HIS A 826 -23.27 7.70 -11.02
CA HIS A 826 -24.09 8.65 -10.24
C HIS A 826 -25.02 7.97 -9.22
N GLY A 827 -24.94 6.64 -9.04
CA GLY A 827 -25.73 5.91 -8.04
C GLY A 827 -27.24 5.79 -8.37
N PHE A 828 -27.59 5.73 -9.66
CA PHE A 828 -28.94 5.37 -10.13
C PHE A 828 -29.07 3.86 -10.29
N LEU A 829 -28.78 3.09 -9.25
CA LEU A 829 -28.58 1.64 -9.30
C LEU A 829 -29.76 0.85 -9.92
N ARG A 830 -31.02 1.28 -9.67
CA ARG A 830 -32.19 0.59 -10.25
C ARG A 830 -32.28 0.77 -11.77
N ALA A 831 -32.08 2.01 -12.23
CA ALA A 831 -32.07 2.30 -13.65
C ALA A 831 -30.87 1.59 -14.31
N PHE A 832 -29.71 1.62 -13.66
CA PHE A 832 -28.51 0.88 -14.11
C PHE A 832 -28.81 -0.61 -14.28
N LYS A 833 -29.38 -1.28 -13.26
CA LYS A 833 -29.71 -2.73 -13.35
C LYS A 833 -30.61 -3.06 -14.54
N ALA A 834 -31.63 -2.23 -14.80
CA ALA A 834 -32.56 -2.43 -15.93
C ALA A 834 -31.85 -2.26 -17.27
N VAL A 835 -30.96 -1.27 -17.40
CA VAL A 835 -30.20 -1.00 -18.62
C VAL A 835 -29.15 -2.08 -18.87
N ALA A 836 -28.36 -2.41 -17.83
CA ALA A 836 -27.36 -3.45 -17.90
C ALA A 836 -27.92 -4.83 -18.24
N ALA A 837 -29.11 -5.17 -17.70
CA ALA A 837 -29.79 -6.42 -18.04
C ALA A 837 -30.18 -6.51 -19.55
N ARG A 838 -30.66 -5.40 -20.13
CA ARG A 838 -30.97 -5.34 -21.59
C ARG A 838 -29.70 -5.49 -22.43
N GLN A 839 -28.64 -4.77 -22.07
CA GLN A 839 -27.35 -4.87 -22.77
C GLN A 839 -26.79 -6.29 -22.66
N ALA A 840 -26.81 -6.89 -21.47
CA ALA A 840 -26.35 -8.26 -21.25
C ALA A 840 -27.14 -9.28 -22.11
N GLN A 841 -28.47 -9.12 -22.25
CA GLN A 841 -29.28 -9.96 -23.15
C GLN A 841 -28.82 -9.85 -24.60
N THR A 842 -28.57 -8.63 -25.08
CA THR A 842 -28.11 -8.40 -26.47
C THR A 842 -26.70 -8.97 -26.68
N LEU A 843 -25.77 -8.69 -25.79
CA LEU A 843 -24.41 -9.23 -25.89
C LEU A 843 -24.41 -10.77 -25.79
N ASN A 844 -25.25 -11.35 -24.94
CA ASN A 844 -25.37 -12.80 -24.82
C ASN A 844 -25.93 -13.42 -26.13
N SER A 845 -26.88 -12.76 -26.78
CA SER A 845 -27.38 -13.24 -28.11
C SER A 845 -26.28 -13.21 -29.19
N LEU A 846 -25.38 -12.23 -29.15
CA LEU A 846 -24.22 -12.16 -30.04
C LEU A 846 -23.13 -13.19 -29.65
N ALA A 847 -22.92 -13.42 -28.34
CA ALA A 847 -21.97 -14.41 -27.85
C ALA A 847 -22.32 -15.86 -28.24
N GLN A 848 -23.60 -16.17 -28.42
CA GLN A 848 -24.05 -17.49 -28.89
C GLN A 848 -23.47 -17.82 -30.29
N ALA A 849 -23.08 -16.81 -31.05
CA ALA A 849 -22.41 -17.00 -32.34
C ALA A 849 -20.93 -17.37 -32.22
N GLN A 850 -20.37 -17.41 -31.00
CA GLN A 850 -18.96 -17.68 -30.68
C GLN A 850 -17.96 -16.74 -31.38
N LEU A 851 -18.36 -15.50 -31.64
CA LEU A 851 -17.48 -14.48 -32.21
C LEU A 851 -16.80 -13.66 -31.10
N PRO A 852 -15.52 -13.32 -31.24
CA PRO A 852 -14.84 -12.39 -30.36
C PRO A 852 -15.57 -11.04 -30.34
N MET A 853 -15.75 -10.49 -29.13
CA MET A 853 -16.30 -9.14 -28.93
C MET A 853 -15.23 -8.24 -28.35
N VAL A 854 -15.07 -7.04 -28.91
CA VAL A 854 -14.06 -6.06 -28.52
C VAL A 854 -14.73 -4.71 -28.27
N GLY A 855 -14.42 -4.10 -27.12
CA GLY A 855 -14.76 -2.71 -26.83
C GLY A 855 -13.57 -1.79 -27.11
N ILE A 856 -13.84 -0.51 -27.39
CA ILE A 856 -12.81 0.52 -27.62
C ILE A 856 -12.56 1.30 -26.32
N ASP A 857 -13.62 1.58 -25.56
CA ASP A 857 -13.54 2.22 -24.24
C ASP A 857 -13.77 1.17 -23.13
N PRO A 858 -12.89 1.09 -22.10
CA PRO A 858 -13.00 0.10 -21.02
C PRO A 858 -14.20 0.32 -20.08
#